data_78d118e6d631d720e2017167ea821df9
#
_entry.id   78d118e6d631d720e2017167ea821df9
#
_cell.length_a   1.000
_cell.length_b   1.000
_cell.length_c   1.000
_cell.angle_alpha   90.00
_cell.angle_beta   90.00
_cell.angle_gamma   90.00
#
_symmetry.space_group_name_H-M   'P 1'
#
loop_
_entity.id
_entity.type
_entity.pdbx_description
1 polymer ?
#
loop_
_entity_poly.entity_id
_entity_poly.type
_entity_poly.pdbx_seq_one_letter_code
_entity_poly.pdbx_strand_id
1 'polypeptide(L)'
;MSNGWGRQERVIWPPRKPIHTWGAAFLALILTGLFCYVHYSWALTPLERFYLPEYLRATMIPAFRPTAKYRVLLVTDRSGQLHYAVDANVQNGQTPEPDGKSLPLALPDSARRSGLHNLYLSAPLTLQTKPWRDYLAREVYGGEAPWTLFIWPMAFGLLAFLLQLPFSIRKDIRRFRELKYGRRLKGPVMVTPRQFNREFRGTGVGIKTDDCPQMLRIPAQAEDQHIEIIGDTGSGKTTIIMQLLRQIQARGHSAIVYDPACEFIQRFYDASRGDIVLNPLDRRCPYWGPSEELIRRAEARTIAASLFQPTTDRKGEFFIESPQKIFAHLLLSLPTPQQLVDWMSHPDEIDERVKGTELAALIDKKAPQQRSGVLGSLSLVADSFRLLPTRAEAAYEWTARQWSENRQGWIFITSQPAEREALRPLHSLWIDMLVLRLLSEPKPGQHPVWFVLDELASLQKLPQLHTAITENRKSRNPIILGFQGKAQLEVIYGHLAEVMLSQPATKIFLKTTEPNAAEWVSRAIGKVEIERLRETQYDGSRAGRNFSLDRQTEPLVLDSEISGLENLRAFLKYGNHVVRFSFPRQPISPTQPKFIERLKDDYIVREPIRLAERPDPPVGPEDSSALRPNLVTTLK
;
A
#
# COMPACT_ATOMS: atom_id res chain seq x y z
N MET A 1 5.63 -34.43 -37.56
CA MET A 1 5.18 -34.17 -36.18
C MET A 1 6.40 -33.78 -35.36
N SER A 2 6.77 -32.51 -35.30
CA SER A 2 7.95 -32.00 -34.58
C SER A 2 7.46 -31.21 -33.37
N ASN A 3 7.73 -31.74 -32.20
CA ASN A 3 7.45 -31.10 -30.90
C ASN A 3 8.29 -29.84 -30.73
N GLY A 4 7.69 -28.70 -31.02
CA GLY A 4 8.24 -27.40 -30.72
C GLY A 4 8.04 -27.03 -29.23
N TRP A 5 8.80 -27.63 -28.33
CA TRP A 5 8.97 -27.09 -27.00
C TRP A 5 10.05 -26.03 -27.08
N GLY A 6 9.65 -24.76 -26.90
CA GLY A 6 10.56 -23.64 -26.85
C GLY A 6 11.71 -23.93 -25.89
N ARG A 7 12.94 -23.73 -26.36
CA ARG A 7 14.13 -23.73 -25.54
C ARG A 7 13.92 -22.70 -24.43
N GLN A 8 13.80 -23.15 -23.19
CA GLN A 8 13.91 -22.26 -22.03
C GLN A 8 15.29 -21.58 -22.14
N GLU A 9 15.29 -20.31 -22.44
CA GLU A 9 16.51 -19.50 -22.37
C GLU A 9 17.06 -19.64 -20.93
N ARG A 10 18.22 -20.30 -20.80
CA ARG A 10 18.95 -20.31 -19.53
C ARG A 10 19.37 -18.88 -19.29
N VAL A 11 18.71 -18.20 -18.38
CA VAL A 11 19.11 -16.88 -17.89
C VAL A 11 20.48 -17.03 -17.24
N ILE A 12 21.54 -16.78 -18.00
CA ILE A 12 22.91 -16.79 -17.49
C ILE A 12 23.11 -15.45 -16.78
N TRP A 13 23.14 -15.51 -15.47
CA TRP A 13 23.35 -14.34 -14.63
C TRP A 13 24.73 -13.75 -14.85
N PRO A 14 24.87 -12.40 -14.92
CA PRO A 14 26.19 -11.77 -14.92
C PRO A 14 26.97 -12.23 -13.67
N PRO A 15 28.31 -12.45 -13.81
CA PRO A 15 29.09 -12.98 -12.72
C PRO A 15 28.90 -12.11 -11.45
N ARG A 16 28.60 -12.76 -10.34
CA ARG A 16 28.39 -12.11 -9.04
C ARG A 16 29.73 -11.63 -8.48
N LYS A 17 30.28 -10.55 -9.05
CA LYS A 17 31.50 -9.93 -8.54
C LYS A 17 31.10 -8.94 -7.42
N PRO A 18 31.47 -9.18 -6.17
CA PRO A 18 31.17 -8.30 -5.04
C PRO A 18 32.12 -7.09 -5.06
N ILE A 19 31.90 -6.15 -5.99
CA ILE A 19 32.81 -5.02 -6.25
C ILE A 19 32.99 -4.14 -5.02
N HIS A 20 31.90 -3.87 -4.28
CA HIS A 20 31.99 -3.02 -3.09
C HIS A 20 32.72 -3.72 -1.94
N THR A 21 32.54 -5.03 -1.80
CA THR A 21 33.25 -5.83 -0.79
C THR A 21 34.75 -5.90 -1.14
N TRP A 22 35.13 -6.09 -2.42
CA TRP A 22 36.52 -6.02 -2.86
C TRP A 22 37.09 -4.62 -2.69
N GLY A 23 36.32 -3.56 -2.99
CA GLY A 23 36.73 -2.18 -2.75
C GLY A 23 36.99 -1.89 -1.26
N ALA A 24 36.14 -2.42 -0.37
CA ALA A 24 36.34 -2.29 1.08
C ALA A 24 37.60 -3.04 1.55
N ALA A 25 37.87 -4.23 1.01
CA ALA A 25 39.08 -4.98 1.31
C ALA A 25 40.34 -4.23 0.85
N PHE A 26 40.30 -3.65 -0.36
CA PHE A 26 41.42 -2.85 -0.90
C PHE A 26 41.65 -1.58 -0.05
N LEU A 27 40.59 -0.87 0.34
CA LEU A 27 40.71 0.31 1.20
C LEU A 27 41.27 -0.07 2.58
N ALA A 28 40.82 -1.17 3.16
CA ALA A 28 41.34 -1.69 4.43
C ALA A 28 42.83 -2.04 4.33
N LEU A 29 43.25 -2.61 3.21
CA LEU A 29 44.68 -2.91 2.96
C LEU A 29 45.51 -1.62 2.91
N ILE A 30 45.04 -0.58 2.23
CA ILE A 30 45.67 0.74 2.20
C ILE A 30 45.76 1.33 3.61
N LEU A 31 44.68 1.30 4.37
CA LEU A 31 44.66 1.80 5.75
C LEU A 31 45.62 1.00 6.65
N THR A 32 45.66 -0.32 6.51
CA THR A 32 46.62 -1.16 7.24
C THR A 32 48.05 -0.76 6.92
N GLY A 33 48.38 -0.54 5.61
CA GLY A 33 49.67 -0.06 5.19
C GLY A 33 50.02 1.31 5.78
N LEU A 34 49.07 2.23 5.79
CA LEU A 34 49.23 3.55 6.40
C LEU A 34 49.45 3.44 7.95
N PHE A 35 48.67 2.64 8.63
CA PHE A 35 48.87 2.41 10.07
C PHE A 35 50.23 1.75 10.37
N CYS A 36 50.65 0.80 9.55
CA CYS A 36 51.98 0.20 9.68
C CYS A 36 53.08 1.24 9.44
N TYR A 37 52.90 2.13 8.47
CA TYR A 37 53.86 3.23 8.21
C TYR A 37 53.92 4.24 9.36
N VAL A 38 52.78 4.65 9.89
CA VAL A 38 52.70 5.54 11.05
C VAL A 38 53.36 4.88 12.26
N HIS A 39 53.01 3.61 12.54
CA HIS A 39 53.62 2.86 13.62
C HIS A 39 55.15 2.72 13.46
N TYR A 40 55.64 2.40 12.26
CA TYR A 40 57.05 2.39 11.93
C TYR A 40 57.73 3.74 12.20
N SER A 41 57.06 4.84 11.83
CA SER A 41 57.63 6.18 11.91
C SER A 41 57.62 6.78 13.31
N TRP A 42 56.63 6.44 14.14
CA TRP A 42 56.37 7.10 15.43
C TRP A 42 56.59 6.21 16.65
N ALA A 43 56.28 4.93 16.58
CA ALA A 43 56.35 4.02 17.70
C ALA A 43 57.73 3.35 17.83
N LEU A 44 58.34 3.01 16.69
CA LEU A 44 59.67 2.36 16.72
C LEU A 44 60.78 3.40 16.96
N THR A 45 61.75 3.04 17.80
CA THR A 45 62.96 3.84 18.04
C THR A 45 63.84 3.91 16.80
N PRO A 46 64.74 4.91 16.66
CA PRO A 46 65.67 4.95 15.54
C PRO A 46 66.51 3.68 15.37
N LEU A 47 66.87 3.02 16.48
CA LEU A 47 67.62 1.79 16.45
C LEU A 47 66.79 0.62 15.93
N GLU A 48 65.57 0.47 16.42
CA GLU A 48 64.64 -0.57 15.95
C GLU A 48 64.33 -0.40 14.47
N ARG A 49 64.14 0.85 14.00
CA ARG A 49 63.93 1.11 12.55
C ARG A 49 65.14 0.72 11.71
N PHE A 50 66.35 0.98 12.21
CA PHE A 50 67.58 0.64 11.49
C PHE A 50 67.72 -0.88 11.35
N TYR A 51 67.48 -1.62 12.41
CA TYR A 51 67.64 -3.08 12.39
C TYR A 51 66.42 -3.87 11.87
N LEU A 52 65.29 -3.24 11.63
CA LEU A 52 64.06 -3.93 11.19
C LEU A 52 64.26 -4.70 9.86
N PRO A 53 64.90 -4.12 8.79
CA PRO A 53 65.15 -4.86 7.57
C PRO A 53 66.03 -6.10 7.78
N GLU A 54 67.05 -6.00 8.63
CA GLU A 54 67.95 -7.09 8.92
C GLU A 54 67.27 -8.18 9.79
N TYR A 55 66.42 -7.77 10.76
CA TYR A 55 65.64 -8.70 11.59
C TYR A 55 64.59 -9.43 10.77
N LEU A 56 63.87 -8.75 9.88
CA LEU A 56 62.94 -9.37 8.92
C LEU A 56 63.68 -10.35 8.01
N ARG A 57 64.82 -9.92 7.45
CA ARG A 57 65.66 -10.77 6.60
C ARG A 57 66.13 -12.03 7.34
N ALA A 58 66.64 -11.89 8.57
CA ALA A 58 67.09 -12.99 9.39
C ALA A 58 65.94 -13.94 9.83
N THR A 59 64.72 -13.46 9.85
CA THR A 59 63.52 -14.25 10.21
C THR A 59 62.93 -14.95 8.98
N MET A 60 62.89 -14.30 7.81
CA MET A 60 62.23 -14.81 6.61
C MET A 60 63.17 -15.68 5.74
N ILE A 61 64.43 -15.28 5.57
CA ILE A 61 65.39 -15.97 4.67
C ILE A 61 65.65 -17.45 5.09
N PRO A 62 65.68 -17.86 6.38
CA PRO A 62 65.90 -19.25 6.71
C PRO A 62 64.90 -20.19 6.08
N ALA A 63 63.66 -19.73 5.81
CA ALA A 63 62.66 -20.51 5.09
C ALA A 63 63.08 -20.82 3.63
N PHE A 64 63.91 -19.97 3.02
CA PHE A 64 64.34 -20.09 1.64
C PHE A 64 65.82 -20.44 1.48
N ARG A 65 66.69 -20.04 2.44
CA ARG A 65 68.12 -20.28 2.43
C ARG A 65 68.63 -20.54 3.85
N PRO A 66 68.62 -21.77 4.33
CA PRO A 66 69.01 -22.12 5.74
C PRO A 66 70.49 -21.86 6.03
N THR A 67 71.36 -21.78 5.03
CA THR A 67 72.81 -21.53 5.16
C THR A 67 73.23 -20.07 4.99
N ALA A 68 72.27 -19.13 5.04
CA ALA A 68 72.60 -17.69 4.90
C ALA A 68 73.52 -17.24 6.06
N LYS A 69 74.49 -16.40 5.70
CA LYS A 69 75.49 -15.84 6.62
C LYS A 69 75.38 -14.32 6.61
N TYR A 70 75.53 -13.72 7.81
CA TYR A 70 75.46 -12.27 7.97
C TYR A 70 76.83 -11.74 8.41
N ARG A 71 77.28 -10.67 7.75
CA ARG A 71 78.52 -9.98 8.11
C ARG A 71 78.17 -8.94 9.17
N VAL A 72 78.77 -9.03 10.36
CA VAL A 72 78.55 -8.16 11.49
C VAL A 72 79.91 -7.73 12.06
N LEU A 73 79.92 -6.60 12.76
CA LEU A 73 81.07 -6.12 13.53
C LEU A 73 80.98 -6.66 14.94
N LEU A 74 82.05 -7.25 15.43
CA LEU A 74 82.20 -7.69 16.80
C LEU A 74 82.79 -6.51 17.60
N VAL A 75 82.06 -6.07 18.59
CA VAL A 75 82.47 -4.96 19.51
C VAL A 75 82.55 -5.52 20.92
N THR A 76 83.65 -5.31 21.60
CA THR A 76 83.85 -5.72 22.98
C THR A 76 83.82 -4.47 23.89
N ASP A 77 83.09 -4.53 25.00
CA ASP A 77 83.15 -3.49 26.04
C ASP A 77 84.24 -3.74 27.07
N ARG A 78 84.46 -2.80 28.00
CA ARG A 78 85.44 -2.97 29.07
C ARG A 78 85.15 -4.10 30.05
N SER A 79 83.93 -4.55 30.11
CA SER A 79 83.53 -5.71 30.92
C SER A 79 83.77 -7.03 30.25
N GLY A 80 84.26 -7.01 28.99
CA GLY A 80 84.51 -8.22 28.18
C GLY A 80 83.23 -8.74 27.51
N GLN A 81 82.09 -8.06 27.57
CA GLN A 81 80.87 -8.45 26.85
C GLN A 81 81.01 -8.20 25.36
N LEU A 82 80.56 -9.16 24.59
CA LEU A 82 80.58 -9.13 23.13
C LEU A 82 79.24 -8.61 22.62
N HIS A 83 79.31 -7.60 21.80
CA HIS A 83 78.19 -7.02 21.09
C HIS A 83 78.35 -7.18 19.59
N TYR A 84 77.24 -7.48 18.91
CA TYR A 84 77.23 -7.52 17.45
C TYR A 84 76.53 -6.27 16.92
N ALA A 85 77.16 -5.63 15.96
CA ALA A 85 76.62 -4.41 15.36
C ALA A 85 76.75 -4.44 13.85
N VAL A 86 75.91 -3.64 13.16
CA VAL A 86 76.07 -3.33 11.74
C VAL A 86 76.51 -1.88 11.64
N ASP A 87 77.60 -1.62 10.93
CA ASP A 87 78.08 -0.30 10.68
C ASP A 87 77.23 0.41 9.63
N ALA A 88 76.64 1.54 9.98
CA ALA A 88 75.81 2.34 9.06
C ALA A 88 76.55 2.79 7.81
N ASN A 89 77.88 3.00 7.89
CA ASN A 89 78.71 3.42 6.77
C ASN A 89 79.07 2.25 5.83
N VAL A 90 79.12 1.02 6.33
CA VAL A 90 79.38 -0.17 5.50
C VAL A 90 78.22 -0.48 4.60
N GLN A 91 77.00 -0.14 5.00
CA GLN A 91 75.81 -0.32 4.13
C GLN A 91 75.82 0.60 2.92
N ASN A 92 76.52 1.77 2.99
CA ASN A 92 76.68 2.69 1.89
C ASN A 92 77.90 2.42 1.02
N GLY A 93 78.56 1.24 1.17
CA GLY A 93 79.68 0.80 0.35
C GLY A 93 81.05 1.41 0.71
N GLN A 94 81.14 2.11 1.84
CA GLN A 94 82.39 2.63 2.39
C GLN A 94 82.97 1.61 3.37
N THR A 95 84.25 1.23 3.18
CA THR A 95 84.99 0.41 4.13
C THR A 95 85.36 1.22 5.35
N PRO A 96 85.17 0.70 6.61
CA PRO A 96 85.60 1.41 7.81
C PRO A 96 87.13 1.61 7.81
N GLU A 97 87.53 2.86 8.03
CA GLU A 97 88.94 3.14 8.26
C GLU A 97 89.40 2.54 9.59
N PRO A 98 90.65 1.96 9.66
CA PRO A 98 91.12 1.21 10.83
C PRO A 98 91.39 2.09 12.06
N ASP A 99 91.40 3.38 11.98
CA ASP A 99 91.79 4.28 13.05
C ASP A 99 90.60 4.86 13.84
N GLY A 100 89.85 4.04 14.52
CA GLY A 100 89.05 4.33 15.72
C GLY A 100 88.29 5.69 15.86
N LYS A 101 88.25 6.55 14.86
CA LYS A 101 87.52 7.83 14.87
C LYS A 101 86.09 7.63 14.41
N SER A 102 85.24 7.51 15.42
CA SER A 102 83.80 7.84 15.42
C SER A 102 83.00 7.45 14.17
N LEU A 103 83.01 6.21 13.80
CA LEU A 103 81.92 5.65 12.96
C LEU A 103 80.65 5.55 13.83
N PRO A 104 79.52 6.08 13.46
CA PRO A 104 78.29 5.93 14.21
C PRO A 104 77.82 4.49 14.09
N LEU A 105 78.22 3.67 15.03
CA LEU A 105 77.81 2.27 15.17
C LEU A 105 76.36 2.25 15.71
N ALA A 106 75.49 1.55 14.97
CA ALA A 106 74.16 1.23 15.44
C ALA A 106 74.24 0.15 16.51
N LEU A 107 74.42 0.51 17.77
CA LEU A 107 74.53 -0.38 18.90
C LEU A 107 73.27 -0.41 19.74
N PRO A 108 72.92 -1.57 20.31
CA PRO A 108 71.82 -1.68 21.26
C PRO A 108 72.09 -0.89 22.54
N ASP A 109 71.03 -0.51 23.27
CA ASP A 109 71.13 0.32 24.47
C ASP A 109 72.01 -0.25 25.57
N SER A 110 72.13 -1.58 25.66
CA SER A 110 73.03 -2.26 26.57
C SER A 110 74.50 -1.92 26.30
N ALA A 111 74.89 -1.86 25.02
CA ALA A 111 76.23 -1.45 24.61
C ALA A 111 76.46 0.06 24.75
N ARG A 112 75.41 0.90 24.55
CA ARG A 112 75.50 2.35 24.70
C ARG A 112 75.71 2.77 26.14
N ARG A 113 75.12 2.06 27.10
CA ARG A 113 75.27 2.35 28.55
C ARG A 113 76.67 2.10 29.07
N SER A 114 77.46 1.24 28.41
CA SER A 114 78.88 1.02 28.78
C SER A 114 79.81 2.15 28.36
N GLY A 115 79.28 3.16 27.62
CA GLY A 115 79.99 4.30 27.13
C GLY A 115 80.84 4.04 25.88
N LEU A 116 80.68 4.85 24.82
CA LEU A 116 81.38 4.72 23.52
C LEU A 116 82.91 4.73 23.66
N HIS A 117 83.46 5.37 24.69
CA HIS A 117 84.90 5.45 24.97
C HIS A 117 85.49 4.11 25.46
N ASN A 118 84.68 3.11 25.75
CA ASN A 118 85.07 1.84 26.31
C ASN A 118 84.81 0.62 25.40
N LEU A 119 84.53 0.91 24.10
CA LEU A 119 84.27 -0.13 23.10
C LEU A 119 85.51 -0.35 22.27
N TYR A 120 85.88 -1.62 22.07
CA TYR A 120 86.97 -2.05 21.23
C TYR A 120 86.44 -2.79 20.02
N LEU A 121 86.78 -2.37 18.83
CA LEU A 121 86.43 -3.05 17.59
C LEU A 121 87.38 -4.27 17.45
N SER A 122 86.82 -5.47 17.58
CA SER A 122 87.67 -6.68 17.56
C SER A 122 87.91 -7.24 16.16
N ALA A 123 86.93 -7.35 15.31
CA ALA A 123 87.04 -7.79 13.90
C ALA A 123 85.69 -7.88 13.20
N PRO A 124 85.62 -7.86 11.88
CA PRO A 124 84.42 -8.27 11.12
C PRO A 124 84.23 -9.78 11.27
N LEU A 125 83.03 -10.16 11.71
CA LEU A 125 82.63 -11.56 11.95
C LEU A 125 81.50 -11.94 10.99
N THR A 126 81.48 -13.23 10.64
CA THR A 126 80.39 -13.77 9.85
C THR A 126 79.52 -14.67 10.71
N LEU A 127 78.31 -14.25 11.04
CA LEU A 127 77.38 -15.03 11.84
C LEU A 127 76.41 -15.84 10.97
N GLN A 128 76.00 -17.00 11.52
CA GLN A 128 74.88 -17.75 10.96
C GLN A 128 73.57 -17.07 11.30
N THR A 129 72.51 -17.36 10.57
CA THR A 129 71.22 -16.75 10.67
C THR A 129 70.61 -16.84 12.06
N LYS A 130 70.69 -18.01 12.75
CA LYS A 130 70.06 -18.21 14.06
C LYS A 130 70.69 -17.35 15.15
N PRO A 131 72.01 -17.34 15.35
CA PRO A 131 72.66 -16.49 16.36
C PRO A 131 72.39 -15.01 16.13
N TRP A 132 72.41 -14.55 14.87
CA TRP A 132 72.15 -13.15 14.52
C TRP A 132 70.71 -12.76 14.82
N ARG A 133 69.73 -13.56 14.41
CA ARG A 133 68.30 -13.34 14.70
C ARG A 133 68.04 -13.33 16.22
N ASP A 134 68.53 -14.30 16.97
CA ASP A 134 68.29 -14.42 18.40
C ASP A 134 68.95 -13.26 19.19
N TYR A 135 70.09 -12.74 18.69
CA TYR A 135 70.72 -11.54 19.21
C TYR A 135 69.85 -10.29 18.98
N LEU A 136 69.39 -10.05 17.75
CA LEU A 136 68.52 -8.92 17.40
C LEU A 136 67.21 -8.98 18.18
N ALA A 137 66.60 -10.14 18.31
CA ALA A 137 65.36 -10.33 19.07
C ALA A 137 65.54 -9.88 20.52
N ARG A 138 66.63 -10.31 21.18
CA ARG A 138 66.85 -10.06 22.61
C ARG A 138 67.32 -8.65 22.88
N GLU A 139 68.31 -8.16 22.16
CA GLU A 139 69.00 -6.92 22.48
C GLU A 139 68.37 -5.66 21.84
N VAL A 140 67.64 -5.81 20.74
CA VAL A 140 66.99 -4.70 20.03
C VAL A 140 65.48 -4.66 20.25
N TYR A 141 64.84 -5.83 20.19
CA TYR A 141 63.39 -5.93 20.23
C TYR A 141 62.82 -6.57 21.52
N GLY A 142 63.63 -6.65 22.58
CA GLY A 142 63.16 -7.16 23.90
C GLY A 142 62.57 -8.58 23.87
N GLY A 143 62.91 -9.38 22.89
CA GLY A 143 62.40 -10.76 22.72
C GLY A 143 61.18 -10.87 21.78
N GLU A 144 60.67 -9.76 21.26
CA GLU A 144 59.49 -9.77 20.39
C GLU A 144 59.81 -10.28 18.98
N ALA A 145 58.86 -11.00 18.39
CA ALA A 145 58.95 -11.45 17.01
C ALA A 145 58.63 -10.28 16.04
N PRO A 146 59.16 -10.24 14.80
CA PRO A 146 58.92 -9.12 13.88
C PRO A 146 57.44 -8.87 13.55
N TRP A 147 56.63 -9.94 13.54
CA TRP A 147 55.18 -9.82 13.28
C TRP A 147 54.40 -9.27 14.48
N THR A 148 54.87 -9.47 15.72
CA THR A 148 54.21 -8.93 16.92
C THR A 148 54.34 -7.41 16.99
N LEU A 149 55.43 -6.84 16.44
CA LEU A 149 55.64 -5.38 16.33
C LEU A 149 54.50 -4.66 15.60
N PHE A 150 53.86 -5.35 14.63
CA PHE A 150 52.81 -4.75 13.81
C PHE A 150 51.41 -5.29 14.11
N ILE A 151 51.24 -6.00 15.22
CA ILE A 151 49.93 -6.61 15.56
C ILE A 151 48.81 -5.58 15.72
N TRP A 152 49.10 -4.47 16.37
CA TRP A 152 48.12 -3.37 16.56
C TRP A 152 47.72 -2.69 15.26
N PRO A 153 48.63 -2.24 14.38
CA PRO A 153 48.27 -1.71 13.06
C PRO A 153 47.44 -2.69 12.23
N MET A 154 47.79 -3.98 12.25
CA MET A 154 47.02 -5.01 11.55
C MET A 154 45.64 -5.23 12.18
N ALA A 155 45.52 -5.20 13.50
CA ALA A 155 44.24 -5.30 14.20
C ALA A 155 43.33 -4.09 13.89
N PHE A 156 43.86 -2.86 13.82
CA PHE A 156 43.11 -1.68 13.39
C PHE A 156 42.66 -1.78 11.94
N GLY A 157 43.49 -2.26 11.04
CA GLY A 157 43.12 -2.50 9.66
C GLY A 157 42.01 -3.52 9.51
N LEU A 158 42.09 -4.62 10.27
CA LEU A 158 41.04 -5.64 10.32
C LEU A 158 39.72 -5.08 10.88
N LEU A 159 39.79 -4.30 11.96
CA LEU A 159 38.62 -3.65 12.55
C LEU A 159 37.96 -2.71 11.55
N ALA A 160 38.73 -1.89 10.83
CA ALA A 160 38.25 -1.01 9.78
C ALA A 160 37.53 -1.81 8.67
N PHE A 161 38.06 -2.95 8.27
CA PHE A 161 37.40 -3.85 7.31
C PHE A 161 36.08 -4.39 7.85
N LEU A 162 36.08 -4.91 9.08
CA LEU A 162 34.89 -5.48 9.69
C LEU A 162 33.75 -4.45 9.87
N LEU A 163 34.09 -3.20 10.19
CA LEU A 163 33.11 -2.10 10.29
C LEU A 163 32.50 -1.72 8.91
N GLN A 164 33.27 -1.81 7.83
CA GLN A 164 32.81 -1.51 6.48
C GLN A 164 32.06 -2.66 5.82
N LEU A 165 32.32 -3.89 6.26
CA LEU A 165 31.80 -5.11 5.65
C LEU A 165 30.26 -5.13 5.53
N PRO A 166 29.44 -4.83 6.57
CA PRO A 166 27.99 -4.87 6.47
C PRO A 166 27.42 -3.86 5.46
N PHE A 167 28.05 -2.70 5.33
CA PHE A 167 27.65 -1.68 4.36
C PHE A 167 27.98 -2.09 2.94
N SER A 168 29.15 -2.68 2.74
CA SER A 168 29.62 -3.16 1.43
C SER A 168 28.78 -4.33 0.94
N ILE A 169 28.48 -5.31 1.80
CA ILE A 169 27.61 -6.44 1.49
C ILE A 169 26.20 -5.96 1.12
N ARG A 170 25.63 -5.02 1.89
CA ARG A 170 24.30 -4.45 1.56
C ARG A 170 24.28 -3.77 0.19
N LYS A 171 25.34 -3.03 -0.16
CA LYS A 171 25.48 -2.40 -1.49
C LYS A 171 25.61 -3.44 -2.60
N ASP A 172 26.40 -4.50 -2.40
CA ASP A 172 26.54 -5.57 -3.38
C ASP A 172 25.24 -6.35 -3.56
N ILE A 173 24.49 -6.68 -2.46
CA ILE A 173 23.19 -7.32 -2.54
C ILE A 173 22.19 -6.43 -3.30
N ARG A 174 22.15 -5.12 -3.01
CA ARG A 174 21.30 -4.18 -3.73
C ARG A 174 21.64 -4.15 -5.21
N ARG A 175 22.91 -4.04 -5.55
CA ARG A 175 23.38 -4.08 -6.94
C ARG A 175 23.02 -5.38 -7.66
N PHE A 176 23.18 -6.54 -7.01
CA PHE A 176 22.79 -7.82 -7.59
C PHE A 176 21.27 -7.90 -7.82
N ARG A 177 20.48 -7.34 -6.90
CA ARG A 177 19.03 -7.26 -7.06
C ARG A 177 18.66 -6.36 -8.24
N GLU A 178 19.29 -5.20 -8.37
CA GLU A 178 19.08 -4.26 -9.48
C GLU A 178 19.48 -4.88 -10.83
N LEU A 179 20.58 -5.62 -10.89
CA LEU A 179 20.98 -6.35 -12.08
C LEU A 179 20.03 -7.50 -12.42
N LYS A 180 19.49 -8.18 -11.40
CA LYS A 180 18.59 -9.32 -11.58
C LYS A 180 17.20 -8.92 -12.02
N TYR A 181 16.61 -7.90 -11.36
CA TYR A 181 15.21 -7.50 -11.54
C TYR A 181 15.05 -6.19 -12.30
N GLY A 182 16.14 -5.56 -12.67
CA GLY A 182 16.18 -4.25 -13.29
C GLY A 182 16.25 -3.11 -12.28
N ARG A 183 16.80 -1.98 -12.72
CA ARG A 183 16.85 -0.74 -11.95
C ARG A 183 15.66 0.13 -12.34
N ARG A 184 14.80 0.43 -11.36
CA ARG A 184 13.72 1.38 -11.57
C ARG A 184 14.28 2.79 -11.81
N LEU A 185 13.85 3.43 -12.89
CA LEU A 185 14.21 4.80 -13.24
C LEU A 185 13.10 5.78 -12.84
N LYS A 186 11.86 5.50 -13.26
CA LYS A 186 10.69 6.38 -13.05
C LYS A 186 9.45 5.56 -12.74
N GLY A 187 8.39 6.24 -12.31
CA GLY A 187 7.07 5.65 -12.04
C GLY A 187 6.79 5.38 -10.56
N PRO A 188 5.70 4.69 -10.22
CA PRO A 188 5.32 4.39 -8.84
C PRO A 188 6.31 3.43 -8.16
N VAL A 189 6.35 3.47 -6.82
CA VAL A 189 7.25 2.67 -5.98
C VAL A 189 6.44 1.75 -5.09
N MET A 190 6.80 0.47 -5.10
CA MET A 190 6.31 -0.46 -4.07
C MET A 190 7.08 -0.23 -2.76
N VAL A 191 6.37 0.10 -1.70
CA VAL A 191 6.93 0.35 -0.37
C VAL A 191 6.27 -0.54 0.68
N THR A 192 6.97 -0.80 1.77
CA THR A 192 6.37 -1.52 2.91
C THR A 192 5.50 -0.58 3.77
N PRO A 193 4.52 -1.11 4.56
CA PRO A 193 3.72 -0.30 5.46
C PRO A 193 4.56 0.58 6.40
N ARG A 194 5.69 0.06 6.89
CA ARG A 194 6.62 0.81 7.75
C ARG A 194 7.29 1.97 7.02
N GLN A 195 7.70 1.75 5.77
CA GLN A 195 8.32 2.80 4.95
C GLN A 195 7.32 3.89 4.63
N PHE A 196 6.09 3.52 4.25
CA PHE A 196 5.00 4.46 3.99
C PHE A 196 4.69 5.34 5.21
N ASN A 197 4.48 4.73 6.38
CA ASN A 197 4.21 5.46 7.61
C ASN A 197 5.37 6.39 8.02
N ARG A 198 6.61 5.97 7.77
CA ARG A 198 7.79 6.80 8.05
C ARG A 198 7.86 8.04 7.15
N GLU A 199 7.49 7.89 5.88
CA GLU A 199 7.55 8.95 4.89
C GLU A 199 6.43 9.98 5.08
N PHE A 200 5.19 9.49 5.23
CA PHE A 200 4.03 10.36 5.30
C PHE A 200 3.65 10.79 6.71
N ARG A 201 4.13 10.11 7.76
CA ARG A 201 3.81 10.39 9.18
C ARG A 201 2.32 10.62 9.40
N GLY A 202 1.48 9.78 8.76
CA GLY A 202 0.04 9.96 8.71
C GLY A 202 -0.61 9.95 10.08
N THR A 203 -1.51 10.90 10.31
CA THR A 203 -2.37 11.00 11.50
C THR A 203 -3.84 10.76 11.18
N GLY A 204 -4.17 10.54 9.92
CA GLY A 204 -5.51 10.24 9.44
C GLY A 204 -6.01 8.86 9.83
N VAL A 205 -7.14 8.46 9.26
CA VAL A 205 -7.67 7.11 9.41
C VAL A 205 -6.69 6.08 8.85
N GLY A 206 -6.69 4.89 9.38
CA GLY A 206 -5.74 3.86 8.98
C GLY A 206 -6.33 2.46 8.98
N ILE A 207 -5.59 1.55 8.40
CA ILE A 207 -5.94 0.14 8.31
C ILE A 207 -4.96 -0.64 9.18
N LYS A 208 -5.47 -1.50 10.07
CA LYS A 208 -4.63 -2.45 10.80
C LYS A 208 -4.14 -3.49 9.81
N THR A 209 -2.83 -3.72 9.80
CA THR A 209 -2.19 -4.69 8.90
C THR A 209 -1.55 -5.82 9.71
N ASP A 210 -1.44 -7.01 9.11
CA ASP A 210 -0.73 -8.13 9.71
C ASP A 210 0.79 -7.95 9.60
N ASP A 211 1.23 -7.19 8.61
CA ASP A 211 2.64 -6.99 8.27
C ASP A 211 3.35 -5.97 9.18
N CYS A 212 2.58 -5.17 9.94
CA CYS A 212 3.13 -4.10 10.76
C CYS A 212 2.28 -3.91 12.04
N PRO A 213 2.89 -3.82 13.23
CA PRO A 213 2.17 -3.53 14.47
C PRO A 213 1.44 -2.18 14.43
N GLN A 214 1.99 -1.22 13.68
CA GLN A 214 1.37 0.09 13.50
C GLN A 214 0.35 0.04 12.37
N MET A 215 -0.76 0.76 12.54
CA MET A 215 -1.73 0.94 11.46
C MET A 215 -1.08 1.60 10.23
N LEU A 216 -1.45 1.15 9.05
CA LEU A 216 -1.14 1.84 7.79
C LEU A 216 -2.05 3.08 7.71
N ARG A 217 -1.51 4.25 8.04
CA ARG A 217 -2.29 5.49 8.17
C ARG A 217 -2.23 6.35 6.92
N ILE A 218 -3.39 6.81 6.51
CA ILE A 218 -3.54 7.82 5.47
C ILE A 218 -3.15 9.18 6.07
N PRO A 219 -2.46 10.06 5.33
CA PRO A 219 -2.24 11.43 5.80
C PRO A 219 -3.59 12.14 6.05
N ALA A 220 -3.72 12.88 7.14
CA ALA A 220 -4.98 13.59 7.47
C ALA A 220 -5.44 14.52 6.34
N GLN A 221 -4.50 15.16 5.66
CA GLN A 221 -4.76 16.02 4.50
C GLN A 221 -5.31 15.26 3.27
N ALA A 222 -5.14 13.95 3.22
CA ALA A 222 -5.65 13.10 2.15
C ALA A 222 -7.07 12.58 2.42
N GLU A 223 -7.59 12.73 3.64
CA GLU A 223 -8.96 12.35 3.96
C GLU A 223 -9.97 13.18 3.15
N ASP A 224 -9.76 14.49 3.08
CA ASP A 224 -10.60 15.42 2.31
C ASP A 224 -10.50 15.21 0.78
N GLN A 225 -9.52 14.42 0.34
CA GLN A 225 -9.31 14.08 -1.06
C GLN A 225 -9.90 12.70 -1.42
N HIS A 226 -10.78 12.19 -0.58
CA HIS A 226 -11.56 10.98 -0.77
C HIS A 226 -10.76 9.67 -0.81
N ILE A 227 -11.46 8.58 -0.56
CA ILE A 227 -10.93 7.22 -0.52
C ILE A 227 -11.77 6.35 -1.47
N GLU A 228 -11.11 5.62 -2.34
CA GLU A 228 -11.71 4.65 -3.24
C GLU A 228 -11.36 3.23 -2.78
N ILE A 229 -12.34 2.33 -2.74
CA ILE A 229 -12.16 0.93 -2.36
C ILE A 229 -12.83 0.06 -3.40
N ILE A 230 -12.04 -0.66 -4.20
CA ILE A 230 -12.53 -1.59 -5.20
C ILE A 230 -12.18 -3.04 -4.84
N GLY A 231 -13.12 -3.95 -5.09
CA GLY A 231 -12.89 -5.38 -4.93
C GLY A 231 -14.17 -6.18 -5.02
N ASP A 232 -14.04 -7.44 -5.37
CA ASP A 232 -15.14 -8.40 -5.48
C ASP A 232 -15.81 -8.66 -4.13
N THR A 233 -16.99 -9.27 -4.18
CA THR A 233 -17.69 -9.74 -2.98
C THR A 233 -16.81 -10.73 -2.21
N GLY A 234 -16.71 -10.52 -0.88
CA GLY A 234 -15.90 -11.37 0.00
C GLY A 234 -14.39 -11.08 -0.02
N SER A 235 -13.90 -10.15 -0.83
CA SER A 235 -12.48 -9.76 -0.86
C SER A 235 -11.99 -9.07 0.42
N GLY A 236 -12.91 -8.48 1.22
CA GLY A 236 -12.63 -7.78 2.47
C GLY A 236 -12.97 -6.29 2.48
N LYS A 237 -13.68 -5.78 1.47
CA LYS A 237 -14.11 -4.38 1.35
C LYS A 237 -14.82 -3.89 2.63
N THR A 238 -15.88 -4.58 3.05
CA THR A 238 -16.64 -4.28 4.27
C THR A 238 -15.76 -4.29 5.52
N THR A 239 -14.76 -5.18 5.59
CA THR A 239 -13.82 -5.24 6.72
C THR A 239 -12.97 -3.97 6.82
N ILE A 240 -12.49 -3.43 5.70
CA ILE A 240 -11.75 -2.17 5.68
C ILE A 240 -12.67 -1.02 6.08
N ILE A 241 -13.87 -0.93 5.50
CA ILE A 241 -14.84 0.12 5.82
C ILE A 241 -15.19 0.09 7.33
N MET A 242 -15.39 -1.08 7.92
CA MET A 242 -15.63 -1.22 9.37
C MET A 242 -14.47 -0.67 10.22
N GLN A 243 -13.22 -0.91 9.80
CA GLN A 243 -12.05 -0.36 10.49
C GLN A 243 -12.01 1.17 10.42
N LEU A 244 -12.39 1.74 9.27
CA LEU A 244 -12.46 3.19 9.09
C LEU A 244 -13.60 3.79 9.92
N LEU A 245 -14.81 3.22 9.86
CA LEU A 245 -15.98 3.67 10.63
C LEU A 245 -15.72 3.68 12.13
N ARG A 246 -15.03 2.68 12.66
CA ARG A 246 -14.65 2.63 14.07
C ARG A 246 -13.78 3.81 14.50
N GLN A 247 -12.89 4.26 13.62
CA GLN A 247 -12.04 5.41 13.88
C GLN A 247 -12.79 6.73 13.72
N ILE A 248 -13.70 6.82 12.75
CA ILE A 248 -14.61 7.97 12.57
C ILE A 248 -15.48 8.13 13.82
N GLN A 249 -16.04 7.04 14.33
CA GLN A 249 -16.81 7.02 15.57
C GLN A 249 -15.96 7.47 16.78
N ALA A 250 -14.76 6.94 16.92
CA ALA A 250 -13.86 7.28 18.02
C ALA A 250 -13.41 8.77 18.01
N ARG A 251 -13.44 9.41 16.84
CA ARG A 251 -13.17 10.85 16.69
C ARG A 251 -14.39 11.73 16.97
N GLY A 252 -15.57 11.16 17.16
CA GLY A 252 -16.81 11.90 17.29
C GLY A 252 -17.30 12.57 16.00
N HIS A 253 -16.80 12.15 14.83
CA HIS A 253 -17.24 12.67 13.54
C HIS A 253 -18.58 12.04 13.14
N SER A 254 -19.39 12.79 12.40
CA SER A 254 -20.65 12.32 11.83
C SER A 254 -20.41 11.55 10.54
N ALA A 255 -21.30 10.61 10.22
CA ALA A 255 -21.24 9.83 8.99
C ALA A 255 -22.62 9.63 8.36
N ILE A 256 -22.64 9.60 7.04
CA ILE A 256 -23.78 9.19 6.21
C ILE A 256 -23.35 7.87 5.59
N VAL A 257 -24.00 6.78 5.99
CA VAL A 257 -23.62 5.42 5.62
C VAL A 257 -24.71 4.81 4.75
N TYR A 258 -24.41 4.60 3.48
CA TYR A 258 -25.23 3.79 2.60
C TYR A 258 -24.88 2.32 2.79
N ASP A 259 -25.78 1.58 3.39
CA ASP A 259 -25.62 0.21 3.88
C ASP A 259 -26.71 -0.72 3.31
N PRO A 260 -26.65 -1.07 2.01
CA PRO A 260 -27.69 -1.88 1.37
C PRO A 260 -27.76 -3.33 1.88
N ALA A 261 -26.77 -3.77 2.65
CA ALA A 261 -26.71 -5.09 3.28
C ALA A 261 -27.05 -5.09 4.76
N CYS A 262 -27.29 -3.92 5.35
CA CYS A 262 -27.53 -3.74 6.78
C CYS A 262 -26.41 -4.32 7.67
N GLU A 263 -25.15 -4.26 7.21
CA GLU A 263 -24.01 -4.79 7.96
C GLU A 263 -23.44 -3.77 8.94
N PHE A 264 -23.46 -2.49 8.59
CA PHE A 264 -22.92 -1.42 9.41
C PHE A 264 -23.92 -0.98 10.48
N ILE A 265 -25.21 -0.86 10.14
CA ILE A 265 -26.25 -0.45 11.08
C ILE A 265 -26.29 -1.35 12.32
N GLN A 266 -26.10 -2.66 12.15
CA GLN A 266 -26.09 -3.60 13.29
C GLN A 266 -24.98 -3.32 14.30
N ARG A 267 -23.90 -2.68 13.88
CA ARG A 267 -22.65 -2.56 14.65
C ARG A 267 -22.35 -1.15 15.11
N PHE A 268 -22.92 -0.17 14.43
CA PHE A 268 -22.57 1.24 14.65
C PHE A 268 -23.75 2.13 15.00
N TYR A 269 -25.01 1.67 14.80
CA TYR A 269 -26.18 2.44 15.16
C TYR A 269 -26.28 2.63 16.68
N ASP A 270 -26.49 3.88 17.08
CA ASP A 270 -26.64 4.28 18.48
C ASP A 270 -27.72 5.36 18.60
N ALA A 271 -28.88 4.97 19.13
CA ALA A 271 -30.00 5.88 19.33
C ALA A 271 -29.65 7.02 20.29
N SER A 272 -28.75 6.80 21.25
CA SER A 272 -28.36 7.83 22.24
C SER A 272 -27.50 8.94 21.58
N ARG A 273 -26.81 8.65 20.48
CA ARG A 273 -26.08 9.62 19.68
C ARG A 273 -27.02 10.47 18.80
N GLY A 274 -28.27 10.09 18.65
CA GLY A 274 -29.22 10.73 17.74
C GLY A 274 -29.12 10.22 16.31
N ASP A 275 -28.77 8.94 16.13
CA ASP A 275 -28.66 8.32 14.81
C ASP A 275 -30.01 8.15 14.13
N ILE A 276 -30.01 8.28 12.83
CA ILE A 276 -31.19 8.28 11.97
C ILE A 276 -31.13 7.09 11.02
N VAL A 277 -32.26 6.41 10.85
CA VAL A 277 -32.41 5.31 9.88
C VAL A 277 -33.34 5.76 8.76
N LEU A 278 -32.81 5.90 7.56
CA LEU A 278 -33.57 6.23 6.35
C LEU A 278 -33.88 4.94 5.57
N ASN A 279 -34.90 4.26 6.01
CA ASN A 279 -35.52 3.12 5.34
C ASN A 279 -37.02 3.15 5.63
N PRO A 280 -37.87 3.47 4.64
CA PRO A 280 -39.31 3.64 4.86
C PRO A 280 -40.01 2.43 5.48
N LEU A 281 -39.47 1.25 5.35
CA LEU A 281 -40.04 0.01 5.90
C LEU A 281 -39.51 -0.31 7.29
N ASP A 282 -38.52 0.43 7.79
CA ASP A 282 -38.00 0.29 9.14
C ASP A 282 -38.78 1.22 10.11
N ARG A 283 -39.19 0.69 11.24
CA ARG A 283 -39.94 1.44 12.29
C ARG A 283 -39.17 2.66 12.81
N ARG A 284 -37.85 2.68 12.67
CA ARG A 284 -36.99 3.79 13.11
C ARG A 284 -36.95 4.95 12.09
N CYS A 285 -37.58 4.78 10.92
CA CYS A 285 -37.58 5.80 9.88
C CYS A 285 -38.42 7.01 10.34
N PRO A 286 -37.85 8.23 10.27
CA PRO A 286 -38.61 9.45 10.57
C PRO A 286 -39.59 9.79 9.44
N TYR A 287 -40.52 10.68 9.75
CA TYR A 287 -41.28 11.38 8.71
C TYR A 287 -40.35 12.29 7.92
N TRP A 288 -40.45 12.21 6.60
CA TRP A 288 -39.75 13.08 5.67
C TRP A 288 -40.64 13.37 4.46
N GLY A 289 -40.55 14.60 3.96
CA GLY A 289 -41.21 15.01 2.71
C GLY A 289 -40.30 15.90 1.87
N PRO A 290 -40.32 15.78 0.52
CA PRO A 290 -39.48 16.59 -0.34
C PRO A 290 -39.81 18.09 -0.27
N SER A 291 -41.03 18.43 0.11
CA SER A 291 -41.47 19.82 0.31
C SER A 291 -40.75 20.49 1.48
N GLU A 292 -40.46 19.75 2.53
CA GLU A 292 -39.77 20.22 3.75
C GLU A 292 -38.29 20.61 3.46
N GLU A 293 -37.77 20.14 2.35
CA GLU A 293 -36.39 20.43 1.93
C GLU A 293 -36.26 21.73 1.16
N LEU A 294 -37.38 22.30 0.63
CA LEU A 294 -37.33 23.49 -0.21
C LEU A 294 -37.01 24.74 0.62
N ILE A 295 -35.94 25.42 0.23
CA ILE A 295 -35.61 26.77 0.69
C ILE A 295 -35.94 27.79 -0.44
N ARG A 296 -35.60 27.40 -1.67
CA ARG A 296 -35.79 28.24 -2.85
C ARG A 296 -36.54 27.49 -3.94
N ARG A 297 -37.37 28.20 -4.74
CA ARG A 297 -38.12 27.59 -5.86
C ARG A 297 -37.24 26.83 -6.84
N ALA A 298 -36.00 27.28 -7.05
CA ALA A 298 -35.05 26.62 -7.95
C ALA A 298 -34.66 25.20 -7.49
N GLU A 299 -34.70 24.92 -6.21
CA GLU A 299 -34.32 23.61 -5.65
C GLU A 299 -35.32 22.52 -6.02
N ALA A 300 -36.57 22.84 -6.32
CA ALA A 300 -37.54 21.86 -6.80
C ALA A 300 -37.07 21.15 -8.07
N ARG A 301 -36.37 21.85 -8.97
CA ARG A 301 -35.77 21.24 -10.16
C ARG A 301 -34.60 20.33 -9.81
N THR A 302 -33.79 20.70 -8.84
CA THR A 302 -32.65 19.89 -8.37
C THR A 302 -33.16 18.58 -7.75
N ILE A 303 -34.20 18.65 -6.91
CA ILE A 303 -34.85 17.48 -6.33
C ILE A 303 -35.42 16.57 -7.43
N ALA A 304 -36.13 17.16 -8.42
CA ALA A 304 -36.65 16.40 -9.54
C ALA A 304 -35.57 15.71 -10.36
N ALA A 305 -34.43 16.38 -10.58
CA ALA A 305 -33.32 15.80 -11.34
C ALA A 305 -32.68 14.60 -10.66
N SER A 306 -32.69 14.53 -9.34
CA SER A 306 -32.20 13.36 -8.58
C SER A 306 -33.13 12.16 -8.67
N LEU A 307 -34.42 12.36 -8.93
CA LEU A 307 -35.42 11.30 -9.05
C LEU A 307 -35.51 10.72 -10.46
N PHE A 308 -35.51 11.59 -11.48
CA PHE A 308 -35.67 11.22 -12.88
C PHE A 308 -34.32 11.20 -13.59
N GLN A 309 -33.82 10.03 -13.88
CA GLN A 309 -32.46 9.82 -14.37
C GLN A 309 -32.30 10.22 -15.83
N PRO A 310 -31.24 10.96 -16.19
CA PRO A 310 -30.93 11.23 -17.59
C PRO A 310 -30.56 9.93 -18.30
N THR A 311 -31.16 9.73 -19.48
CA THR A 311 -30.80 8.61 -20.38
C THR A 311 -29.70 9.05 -21.35
N THR A 312 -28.93 8.09 -21.84
CA THR A 312 -27.94 8.31 -22.90
C THR A 312 -28.57 8.43 -24.29
N ASP A 313 -29.83 8.05 -24.42
CA ASP A 313 -30.58 8.12 -25.67
C ASP A 313 -31.33 9.46 -25.77
N ARG A 314 -31.00 10.25 -26.78
CA ARG A 314 -31.67 11.55 -27.07
C ARG A 314 -33.19 11.42 -27.27
N LYS A 315 -33.67 10.27 -27.79
CA LYS A 315 -35.11 10.02 -27.94
C LYS A 315 -35.82 9.82 -26.60
N GLY A 316 -35.10 9.36 -25.57
CA GLY A 316 -35.61 9.20 -24.21
C GLY A 316 -35.60 10.45 -23.37
N GLU A 317 -34.89 11.53 -23.78
CA GLU A 317 -34.69 12.75 -23.00
C GLU A 317 -36.02 13.44 -22.67
N PHE A 318 -36.96 13.46 -23.63
CA PHE A 318 -38.32 13.99 -23.40
C PHE A 318 -39.06 13.30 -22.26
N PHE A 319 -38.96 11.97 -22.16
CA PHE A 319 -39.61 11.16 -21.11
C PHE A 319 -38.95 11.26 -19.74
N ILE A 320 -37.88 12.01 -19.66
CA ILE A 320 -37.16 12.33 -18.42
C ILE A 320 -37.37 13.79 -18.04
N GLU A 321 -37.13 14.72 -18.94
CA GLU A 321 -37.28 16.14 -18.68
C GLU A 321 -38.72 16.56 -18.39
N SER A 322 -39.70 15.94 -19.11
CA SER A 322 -41.09 16.29 -18.92
C SER A 322 -41.62 15.91 -17.54
N PRO A 323 -41.42 14.68 -17.01
CA PRO A 323 -41.74 14.34 -15.63
C PRO A 323 -41.00 15.19 -14.61
N GLN A 324 -39.71 15.50 -14.85
CA GLN A 324 -38.95 16.40 -13.97
C GLN A 324 -39.61 17.78 -13.82
N LYS A 325 -40.02 18.39 -14.95
CA LYS A 325 -40.66 19.71 -14.97
C LYS A 325 -42.00 19.68 -14.24
N ILE A 326 -42.81 18.64 -14.51
CA ILE A 326 -44.11 18.47 -13.85
C ILE A 326 -43.92 18.22 -12.35
N PHE A 327 -43.06 17.30 -11.95
CA PHE A 327 -42.79 17.00 -10.53
C PHE A 327 -42.29 18.27 -9.80
N ALA A 328 -41.36 19.02 -10.39
CA ALA A 328 -40.87 20.27 -9.81
C ALA A 328 -42.00 21.31 -9.63
N HIS A 329 -42.93 21.38 -10.57
CA HIS A 329 -44.10 22.26 -10.46
C HIS A 329 -45.03 21.81 -9.34
N LEU A 330 -45.38 20.50 -9.26
CA LEU A 330 -46.22 19.96 -8.20
C LEU A 330 -45.62 20.25 -6.82
N LEU A 331 -44.31 20.10 -6.70
CA LEU A 331 -43.58 20.32 -5.45
C LEU A 331 -43.67 21.77 -4.93
N LEU A 332 -43.81 22.73 -5.80
CA LEU A 332 -43.95 24.15 -5.42
C LEU A 332 -45.26 24.49 -4.68
N SER A 333 -46.23 23.58 -4.72
CA SER A 333 -47.45 23.67 -3.93
C SER A 333 -47.30 23.15 -2.51
N LEU A 334 -46.07 22.71 -2.12
CA LEU A 334 -45.69 22.17 -0.81
C LEU A 334 -46.56 20.98 -0.36
N PRO A 335 -46.80 19.98 -1.22
CA PRO A 335 -47.62 18.82 -0.83
C PRO A 335 -46.92 17.96 0.22
N THR A 336 -47.72 17.24 1.04
CA THR A 336 -47.21 16.10 1.79
C THR A 336 -46.84 14.95 0.85
N PRO A 337 -46.01 14.00 1.26
CA PRO A 337 -45.71 12.82 0.44
C PRO A 337 -46.94 12.09 -0.06
N GLN A 338 -47.96 11.96 0.81
CA GLN A 338 -49.21 11.28 0.49
C GLN A 338 -50.01 12.05 -0.58
N GLN A 339 -50.10 13.38 -0.45
CA GLN A 339 -50.74 14.23 -1.47
C GLN A 339 -49.99 14.15 -2.81
N LEU A 340 -48.66 14.14 -2.77
CA LEU A 340 -47.84 14.02 -3.96
C LEU A 340 -48.05 12.67 -4.66
N VAL A 341 -48.15 11.60 -3.90
CA VAL A 341 -48.48 10.25 -4.42
C VAL A 341 -49.87 10.26 -5.06
N ASP A 342 -50.86 10.83 -4.37
CA ASP A 342 -52.24 10.91 -4.85
C ASP A 342 -52.28 11.66 -6.20
N TRP A 343 -51.67 12.85 -6.28
CA TRP A 343 -51.63 13.60 -7.51
C TRP A 343 -50.93 12.88 -8.65
N MET A 344 -49.79 12.26 -8.40
CA MET A 344 -49.05 11.52 -9.43
C MET A 344 -49.72 10.21 -9.86
N SER A 345 -50.62 9.68 -9.04
CA SER A 345 -51.36 8.45 -9.34
C SER A 345 -52.65 8.72 -10.16
N HIS A 346 -53.15 9.94 -10.16
CA HIS A 346 -54.38 10.32 -10.83
C HIS A 346 -54.09 11.31 -11.98
N PRO A 347 -54.21 10.89 -13.25
CA PRO A 347 -53.92 11.75 -14.41
C PRO A 347 -54.74 13.04 -14.47
N ASP A 348 -55.98 13.01 -13.99
CA ASP A 348 -56.85 14.19 -13.98
C ASP A 348 -56.39 15.24 -12.95
N GLU A 349 -55.82 14.82 -11.82
CA GLU A 349 -55.21 15.72 -10.85
C GLU A 349 -53.99 16.42 -11.41
N ILE A 350 -53.18 15.71 -12.19
CA ILE A 350 -52.01 16.31 -12.87
C ILE A 350 -52.52 17.35 -13.90
N ASP A 351 -53.51 17.00 -14.72
CA ASP A 351 -54.09 17.89 -15.75
C ASP A 351 -54.57 19.20 -15.12
N GLU A 352 -55.31 19.14 -14.00
CA GLU A 352 -55.84 20.32 -13.33
C GLU A 352 -54.70 21.20 -12.77
N ARG A 353 -53.64 20.62 -12.21
CA ARG A 353 -52.52 21.35 -11.60
C ARG A 353 -51.59 22.00 -12.61
N VAL A 354 -51.47 21.44 -13.83
CA VAL A 354 -50.64 22.03 -14.88
C VAL A 354 -51.46 22.91 -15.82
N LYS A 355 -52.78 22.96 -15.63
CA LYS A 355 -53.70 23.77 -16.46
C LYS A 355 -53.31 25.24 -16.46
N GLY A 356 -53.22 25.85 -17.64
CA GLY A 356 -52.82 27.24 -17.78
C GLY A 356 -51.31 27.50 -17.71
N THR A 357 -50.50 26.44 -17.59
CA THR A 357 -49.04 26.51 -17.67
C THR A 357 -48.55 25.92 -18.97
N GLU A 358 -47.27 26.21 -19.33
CA GLU A 358 -46.60 25.56 -20.45
C GLU A 358 -46.49 24.02 -20.29
N LEU A 359 -46.58 23.51 -19.08
CA LEU A 359 -46.45 22.08 -18.77
C LEU A 359 -47.64 21.26 -19.30
N ALA A 360 -48.80 21.87 -19.49
CA ALA A 360 -49.96 21.21 -20.07
C ALA A 360 -49.66 20.61 -21.46
N ALA A 361 -48.77 21.25 -22.23
CA ALA A 361 -48.36 20.75 -23.53
C ALA A 361 -47.53 19.45 -23.46
N LEU A 362 -46.88 19.16 -22.31
CA LEU A 362 -46.06 17.95 -22.11
C LEU A 362 -46.93 16.70 -21.94
N ILE A 363 -48.19 16.87 -21.56
CA ILE A 363 -49.16 15.80 -21.32
C ILE A 363 -50.46 15.99 -22.13
N ASP A 364 -50.34 16.54 -23.36
CA ASP A 364 -51.50 16.78 -24.21
C ASP A 364 -52.27 15.50 -24.51
N LYS A 365 -53.59 15.52 -24.29
CA LYS A 365 -54.48 14.38 -24.58
C LYS A 365 -54.48 13.99 -26.07
N LYS A 366 -54.07 14.91 -26.96
CA LYS A 366 -53.94 14.65 -28.39
C LYS A 366 -52.70 13.81 -28.76
N ALA A 367 -51.75 13.67 -27.81
CA ALA A 367 -50.53 12.86 -27.96
C ALA A 367 -50.49 11.69 -26.95
N PRO A 368 -51.36 10.67 -27.08
CA PRO A 368 -51.59 9.69 -26.01
C PRO A 368 -50.36 8.86 -25.64
N GLN A 369 -49.48 8.56 -26.60
CA GLN A 369 -48.25 7.78 -26.35
C GLN A 369 -47.26 8.61 -25.49
N GLN A 370 -47.06 9.89 -25.83
CA GLN A 370 -46.20 10.78 -25.05
C GLN A 370 -46.75 11.00 -23.65
N ARG A 371 -48.07 11.27 -23.54
CA ARG A 371 -48.76 11.40 -22.26
C ARG A 371 -48.58 10.17 -21.37
N SER A 372 -48.85 8.97 -21.91
CA SER A 372 -48.70 7.72 -21.17
C SER A 372 -47.29 7.50 -20.68
N GLY A 373 -46.28 7.81 -21.48
CA GLY A 373 -44.86 7.70 -21.08
C GLY A 373 -44.50 8.64 -19.93
N VAL A 374 -44.93 9.93 -20.02
CA VAL A 374 -44.67 10.92 -18.98
C VAL A 374 -45.38 10.56 -17.65
N LEU A 375 -46.66 10.19 -17.73
CA LEU A 375 -47.44 9.77 -16.55
C LEU A 375 -46.89 8.47 -15.95
N GLY A 376 -46.46 7.51 -16.78
CA GLY A 376 -45.82 6.29 -16.31
C GLY A 376 -44.53 6.56 -15.52
N SER A 377 -43.71 7.50 -15.97
CA SER A 377 -42.50 7.90 -15.25
C SER A 377 -42.83 8.55 -13.89
N LEU A 378 -43.88 9.36 -13.82
CA LEU A 378 -44.34 9.95 -12.54
C LEU A 378 -44.87 8.88 -11.59
N SER A 379 -45.63 7.90 -12.10
CA SER A 379 -46.18 6.79 -11.32
C SER A 379 -45.07 5.92 -10.69
N LEU A 380 -43.98 5.65 -11.42
CA LEU A 380 -42.82 4.91 -10.88
C LEU A 380 -42.19 5.60 -9.67
N VAL A 381 -42.10 6.92 -9.69
CA VAL A 381 -41.61 7.70 -8.54
C VAL A 381 -42.64 7.70 -7.41
N ALA A 382 -43.94 7.79 -7.73
CA ALA A 382 -45.01 7.70 -6.73
C ALA A 382 -44.97 6.39 -5.94
N ASP A 383 -44.63 5.27 -6.57
CA ASP A 383 -44.52 3.98 -5.90
C ASP A 383 -43.45 3.97 -4.79
N SER A 384 -42.33 4.65 -5.00
CA SER A 384 -41.32 4.80 -3.96
C SER A 384 -41.79 5.67 -2.79
N PHE A 385 -42.52 6.76 -3.10
CA PHE A 385 -43.05 7.66 -2.08
C PHE A 385 -44.21 7.06 -1.26
N ARG A 386 -44.96 6.10 -1.84
CA ARG A 386 -46.01 5.34 -1.11
C ARG A 386 -45.47 4.59 0.09
N LEU A 387 -44.19 4.23 0.07
CA LEU A 387 -43.54 3.52 1.15
C LEU A 387 -43.21 4.43 2.35
N LEU A 388 -43.20 5.76 2.17
CA LEU A 388 -42.84 6.71 3.22
C LEU A 388 -43.83 6.66 4.41
N PRO A 389 -43.35 6.80 5.64
CA PRO A 389 -44.22 6.92 6.81
C PRO A 389 -45.01 8.21 6.77
N THR A 390 -46.23 8.18 7.20
CA THR A 390 -47.03 9.37 7.52
C THR A 390 -46.52 10.03 8.80
N ARG A 391 -46.93 11.26 9.07
CA ARG A 391 -46.61 11.94 10.35
C ARG A 391 -47.13 11.19 11.57
N ALA A 392 -48.25 10.48 11.44
CA ALA A 392 -48.82 9.68 12.52
C ALA A 392 -48.06 8.39 12.81
N GLU A 393 -47.43 7.79 11.80
CA GLU A 393 -46.65 6.55 11.90
C GLU A 393 -45.22 6.79 12.37
N ALA A 394 -44.65 7.96 12.10
CA ALA A 394 -43.29 8.28 12.46
C ALA A 394 -43.18 8.83 13.88
N ALA A 395 -42.10 8.49 14.57
CA ALA A 395 -41.84 8.97 15.93
C ALA A 395 -41.37 10.44 15.96
N TYR A 396 -40.75 10.93 14.87
CA TYR A 396 -40.20 12.28 14.74
C TYR A 396 -40.06 12.67 13.27
N GLU A 397 -39.84 13.96 13.05
CA GLU A 397 -39.60 14.50 11.70
C GLU A 397 -38.13 14.75 11.47
N TRP A 398 -37.67 14.58 10.22
CA TRP A 398 -36.30 14.81 9.81
C TRP A 398 -36.24 15.52 8.46
N THR A 399 -35.23 16.36 8.30
CA THR A 399 -34.87 16.95 6.99
C THR A 399 -33.35 16.95 6.83
N ALA A 400 -32.88 16.76 5.60
CA ALA A 400 -31.45 16.85 5.27
C ALA A 400 -30.90 18.25 5.60
N ARG A 401 -31.75 19.29 5.42
CA ARG A 401 -31.41 20.66 5.75
C ARG A 401 -31.05 20.85 7.22
N GLN A 402 -31.98 20.53 8.14
CA GLN A 402 -31.77 20.70 9.58
C GLN A 402 -30.61 19.85 10.10
N TRP A 403 -30.51 18.61 9.62
CA TRP A 403 -29.43 17.73 10.01
C TRP A 403 -28.07 18.25 9.55
N SER A 404 -27.96 18.77 8.31
CA SER A 404 -26.69 19.29 7.79
C SER A 404 -26.19 20.53 8.52
N GLU A 405 -27.08 21.31 9.14
CA GLU A 405 -26.74 22.45 9.99
C GLU A 405 -26.18 22.00 11.34
N ASN A 406 -26.76 20.96 11.95
CA ASN A 406 -26.41 20.48 13.29
C ASN A 406 -25.33 19.39 13.26
N ARG A 407 -25.31 18.55 12.22
CA ARG A 407 -24.37 17.42 12.00
C ARG A 407 -24.31 16.45 13.19
N GLN A 408 -25.43 16.28 13.90
CA GLN A 408 -25.50 15.40 15.07
C GLN A 408 -25.96 14.00 14.67
N GLY A 409 -25.29 12.98 15.21
CA GLY A 409 -25.57 11.58 14.92
C GLY A 409 -25.10 11.12 13.54
N TRP A 410 -25.32 9.86 13.28
CA TRP A 410 -25.06 9.24 11.98
C TRP A 410 -26.36 9.01 11.22
N ILE A 411 -26.31 8.97 9.90
CA ILE A 411 -27.43 8.59 9.05
C ILE A 411 -27.11 7.24 8.42
N PHE A 412 -28.00 6.27 8.60
CA PHE A 412 -27.95 4.96 7.96
C PHE A 412 -29.04 4.87 6.91
N ILE A 413 -28.64 4.74 5.63
CA ILE A 413 -29.55 4.53 4.50
C ILE A 413 -29.49 3.06 4.16
N THR A 414 -30.56 2.32 4.45
CA THR A 414 -30.58 0.85 4.41
C THR A 414 -31.71 0.32 3.56
N SER A 415 -31.58 -0.90 3.06
CA SER A 415 -32.67 -1.63 2.37
C SER A 415 -32.56 -3.13 2.60
N GLN A 416 -33.65 -3.83 2.41
CA GLN A 416 -33.61 -5.27 2.24
C GLN A 416 -33.48 -5.64 0.74
N PRO A 417 -32.93 -6.79 0.39
CA PRO A 417 -32.74 -7.18 -1.01
C PRO A 417 -34.03 -7.16 -1.84
N ALA A 418 -35.17 -7.53 -1.24
CA ALA A 418 -36.46 -7.61 -1.92
C ALA A 418 -37.02 -6.23 -2.32
N GLU A 419 -36.76 -5.20 -1.49
CA GLU A 419 -37.33 -3.86 -1.68
C GLU A 419 -36.34 -2.86 -2.28
N ARG A 420 -35.09 -3.26 -2.50
CA ARG A 420 -34.00 -2.38 -2.93
C ARG A 420 -34.34 -1.58 -4.19
N GLU A 421 -34.92 -2.22 -5.21
CA GLU A 421 -35.29 -1.55 -6.44
C GLU A 421 -36.41 -0.51 -6.24
N ALA A 422 -37.40 -0.81 -5.42
CA ALA A 422 -38.48 0.13 -5.09
C ALA A 422 -37.96 1.35 -4.27
N LEU A 423 -36.98 1.15 -3.40
CA LEU A 423 -36.40 2.20 -2.57
C LEU A 423 -35.27 2.99 -3.24
N ARG A 424 -34.74 2.50 -4.32
CA ARG A 424 -33.59 3.05 -5.02
C ARG A 424 -33.74 4.56 -5.40
N PRO A 425 -34.88 5.05 -5.89
CA PRO A 425 -35.08 6.48 -6.14
C PRO A 425 -34.98 7.32 -4.87
N LEU A 426 -35.57 6.88 -3.77
CA LEU A 426 -35.54 7.58 -2.47
C LEU A 426 -34.14 7.62 -1.89
N HIS A 427 -33.44 6.49 -1.87
CA HIS A 427 -32.07 6.43 -1.38
C HIS A 427 -31.14 7.37 -2.14
N SER A 428 -31.27 7.36 -3.46
CA SER A 428 -30.49 8.23 -4.33
C SER A 428 -30.81 9.71 -4.06
N LEU A 429 -32.08 10.04 -3.92
CA LEU A 429 -32.52 11.41 -3.60
C LEU A 429 -31.98 11.87 -2.24
N TRP A 430 -32.10 11.07 -1.19
CA TRP A 430 -31.60 11.44 0.15
C TRP A 430 -30.10 11.69 0.16
N ILE A 431 -29.31 10.80 -0.48
CA ILE A 431 -27.86 10.97 -0.56
C ILE A 431 -27.53 12.24 -1.36
N ASP A 432 -28.17 12.44 -2.50
CA ASP A 432 -27.89 13.58 -3.37
C ASP A 432 -28.23 14.92 -2.68
N MET A 433 -29.33 14.95 -1.93
CA MET A 433 -29.71 16.10 -1.12
C MET A 433 -28.73 16.38 0.01
N LEU A 434 -28.32 15.34 0.76
CA LEU A 434 -27.33 15.47 1.81
C LEU A 434 -26.00 15.98 1.25
N VAL A 435 -25.58 15.47 0.08
CA VAL A 435 -24.42 16.00 -0.64
C VAL A 435 -24.59 17.47 -0.95
N LEU A 436 -25.74 17.87 -1.55
CA LEU A 436 -26.03 19.26 -1.89
C LEU A 436 -25.93 20.18 -0.66
N ARG A 437 -26.52 19.78 0.47
CA ARG A 437 -26.52 20.57 1.71
C ARG A 437 -25.12 20.70 2.33
N LEU A 438 -24.26 19.72 2.11
CA LEU A 438 -22.91 19.64 2.68
C LEU A 438 -21.81 20.14 1.74
N LEU A 439 -22.12 20.60 0.52
CA LEU A 439 -21.16 21.22 -0.41
C LEU A 439 -20.60 22.55 0.10
N SER A 440 -21.31 23.21 1.01
CA SER A 440 -20.86 24.48 1.59
C SER A 440 -19.71 24.27 2.58
N GLU A 441 -18.87 25.27 2.75
CA GLU A 441 -17.82 25.26 3.76
C GLU A 441 -18.39 25.04 5.17
N PRO A 442 -17.76 24.19 5.98
CA PRO A 442 -18.20 23.97 7.36
C PRO A 442 -18.06 25.26 8.18
N LYS A 443 -19.02 25.52 9.06
CA LYS A 443 -18.91 26.61 10.02
C LYS A 443 -17.73 26.35 10.98
N PRO A 444 -17.11 27.37 11.55
CA PRO A 444 -16.06 27.19 12.55
C PRO A 444 -16.51 26.27 13.69
N GLY A 445 -15.70 25.27 14.02
CA GLY A 445 -16.00 24.28 15.07
C GLY A 445 -16.86 23.08 14.63
N GLN A 446 -17.35 23.04 13.40
CA GLN A 446 -18.04 21.85 12.88
C GLN A 446 -17.06 20.79 12.45
N HIS A 447 -17.35 19.53 12.83
CA HIS A 447 -16.60 18.37 12.38
C HIS A 447 -16.95 18.00 10.92
N PRO A 448 -16.04 17.34 10.19
CA PRO A 448 -16.33 16.82 8.86
C PRO A 448 -17.40 15.73 8.94
N VAL A 449 -18.21 15.63 7.90
CA VAL A 449 -19.19 14.56 7.69
C VAL A 449 -18.62 13.57 6.69
N TRP A 450 -18.55 12.31 7.06
CA TRP A 450 -18.06 11.23 6.22
C TRP A 450 -19.20 10.63 5.40
N PHE A 451 -19.06 10.61 4.08
CA PHE A 451 -19.92 9.81 3.22
C PHE A 451 -19.30 8.44 3.00
N VAL A 452 -20.01 7.38 3.36
CA VAL A 452 -19.57 6.00 3.20
C VAL A 452 -20.56 5.27 2.31
N LEU A 453 -20.19 5.10 1.05
CA LEU A 453 -21.03 4.49 0.02
C LEU A 453 -20.45 3.12 -0.31
N ASP A 454 -20.87 2.05 0.40
CA ASP A 454 -20.28 0.70 0.30
C ASP A 454 -20.50 0.06 -1.09
N GLU A 455 -21.62 0.35 -1.74
CA GLU A 455 -21.94 -0.15 -3.09
C GLU A 455 -22.58 0.96 -3.92
N LEU A 456 -21.74 1.84 -4.48
CA LEU A 456 -22.19 2.98 -5.26
C LEU A 456 -23.03 2.55 -6.48
N ALA A 457 -22.70 1.40 -7.08
CA ALA A 457 -23.38 0.89 -8.27
C ALA A 457 -24.83 0.44 -8.03
N SER A 458 -25.25 0.29 -6.78
CA SER A 458 -26.64 -0.06 -6.46
C SER A 458 -27.60 1.14 -6.38
N LEU A 459 -27.05 2.35 -6.45
CA LEU A 459 -27.82 3.61 -6.49
C LEU A 459 -28.11 4.02 -7.94
N GLN A 460 -29.03 4.99 -8.07
CA GLN A 460 -29.18 5.72 -9.33
C GLN A 460 -28.02 6.70 -9.51
N LYS A 461 -27.94 7.34 -10.67
CA LYS A 461 -26.98 8.43 -10.89
C LYS A 461 -27.23 9.55 -9.88
N LEU A 462 -26.20 9.98 -9.19
CA LEU A 462 -26.23 11.08 -8.23
C LEU A 462 -25.60 12.32 -8.85
N PRO A 463 -26.40 13.28 -9.38
CA PRO A 463 -25.87 14.47 -10.05
C PRO A 463 -24.94 15.31 -9.16
N GLN A 464 -25.28 15.42 -7.86
CA GLN A 464 -24.51 16.23 -6.92
C GLN A 464 -23.24 15.53 -6.43
N LEU A 465 -23.21 14.19 -6.42
CA LEU A 465 -22.03 13.43 -6.01
C LEU A 465 -20.84 13.67 -6.95
N HIS A 466 -21.09 13.76 -8.27
CA HIS A 466 -20.02 14.09 -9.20
C HIS A 466 -19.38 15.45 -8.86
N THR A 467 -20.22 16.47 -8.59
CA THR A 467 -19.77 17.79 -8.17
C THR A 467 -19.01 17.71 -6.83
N ALA A 468 -19.53 16.95 -5.88
CA ALA A 468 -18.87 16.77 -4.59
C ALA A 468 -17.48 16.16 -4.72
N ILE A 469 -17.32 15.09 -5.50
CA ILE A 469 -16.03 14.42 -5.68
C ILE A 469 -15.01 15.35 -6.36
N THR A 470 -15.45 16.22 -7.28
CA THR A 470 -14.56 17.10 -8.02
C THR A 470 -14.25 18.42 -7.31
N GLU A 471 -15.20 18.96 -6.51
CA GLU A 471 -15.09 20.30 -5.91
C GLU A 471 -14.95 20.30 -4.38
N ASN A 472 -15.10 19.15 -3.72
CA ASN A 472 -15.34 19.04 -2.27
C ASN A 472 -14.15 19.38 -1.34
N ARG A 473 -13.00 19.78 -1.88
CA ARG A 473 -11.87 20.24 -1.04
C ARG A 473 -12.26 21.37 -0.08
N LYS A 474 -13.24 22.21 -0.47
CA LYS A 474 -13.70 23.34 0.33
C LYS A 474 -14.62 22.92 1.48
N SER A 475 -15.46 21.92 1.25
CA SER A 475 -16.43 21.44 2.26
C SER A 475 -15.81 20.51 3.31
N ARG A 476 -14.59 20.00 3.08
CA ARG A 476 -13.84 19.09 3.97
C ARG A 476 -14.62 17.84 4.40
N ASN A 477 -15.56 17.37 3.59
CA ASN A 477 -16.35 16.18 3.87
C ASN A 477 -15.76 14.98 3.10
N PRO A 478 -15.09 14.05 3.77
CA PRO A 478 -14.50 12.88 3.13
C PRO A 478 -15.56 11.96 2.53
N ILE A 479 -15.25 11.37 1.37
CA ILE A 479 -16.11 10.38 0.72
C ILE A 479 -15.33 9.08 0.58
N ILE A 480 -15.90 7.99 1.06
CA ILE A 480 -15.43 6.63 0.86
C ILE A 480 -16.34 5.98 -0.19
N LEU A 481 -15.76 5.69 -1.35
CA LEU A 481 -16.47 5.07 -2.48
C LEU A 481 -16.15 3.59 -2.55
N GLY A 482 -17.13 2.75 -2.28
CA GLY A 482 -17.06 1.30 -2.45
C GLY A 482 -17.76 0.85 -3.73
N PHE A 483 -17.14 -0.04 -4.51
CA PHE A 483 -17.74 -0.67 -5.68
C PHE A 483 -16.98 -1.94 -6.06
N GLN A 484 -17.56 -2.77 -6.95
CA GLN A 484 -16.96 -4.04 -7.34
C GLN A 484 -16.18 -3.93 -8.65
N GLY A 485 -16.71 -3.22 -9.64
CA GLY A 485 -16.08 -3.07 -10.94
C GLY A 485 -16.39 -1.73 -11.60
N LYS A 486 -15.45 -1.23 -12.40
CA LYS A 486 -15.59 0.03 -13.16
C LYS A 486 -16.76 -0.03 -14.13
N ALA A 487 -16.99 -1.19 -14.78
CA ALA A 487 -18.05 -1.37 -15.77
C ALA A 487 -19.44 -1.07 -15.21
N GLN A 488 -19.71 -1.44 -13.95
CA GLN A 488 -20.98 -1.13 -13.30
C GLN A 488 -21.22 0.39 -13.17
N LEU A 489 -20.18 1.13 -12.85
CA LEU A 489 -20.26 2.59 -12.75
C LEU A 489 -20.36 3.26 -14.13
N GLU A 490 -19.73 2.70 -15.14
CA GLU A 490 -19.83 3.20 -16.52
C GLU A 490 -21.27 3.07 -17.10
N VAL A 491 -22.00 2.05 -16.69
CA VAL A 491 -23.43 1.93 -17.05
C VAL A 491 -24.26 3.06 -16.49
N ILE A 492 -23.95 3.55 -15.27
CA ILE A 492 -24.71 4.58 -14.57
C ILE A 492 -24.24 5.98 -14.95
N TYR A 493 -22.94 6.20 -14.98
CA TYR A 493 -22.33 7.52 -15.11
C TYR A 493 -21.74 7.78 -16.50
N GLY A 494 -21.67 6.76 -17.38
CA GLY A 494 -21.01 6.86 -18.68
C GLY A 494 -19.54 7.28 -18.52
N HIS A 495 -19.09 8.20 -19.38
CA HIS A 495 -17.71 8.71 -19.33
C HIS A 495 -17.36 9.48 -18.03
N LEU A 496 -18.37 9.96 -17.29
CA LEU A 496 -18.13 10.62 -16.01
C LEU A 496 -17.58 9.66 -14.94
N ALA A 497 -17.81 8.35 -15.07
CA ALA A 497 -17.26 7.36 -14.16
C ALA A 497 -15.73 7.46 -14.08
N GLU A 498 -15.04 7.59 -15.21
CA GLU A 498 -13.58 7.72 -15.24
C GLU A 498 -13.09 9.00 -14.56
N VAL A 499 -13.78 10.11 -14.78
CA VAL A 499 -13.49 11.39 -14.12
C VAL A 499 -13.65 11.24 -12.61
N MET A 500 -14.76 10.68 -12.14
CA MET A 500 -15.03 10.46 -10.72
C MET A 500 -13.97 9.57 -10.07
N LEU A 501 -13.60 8.46 -10.70
CA LEU A 501 -12.62 7.50 -10.19
C LEU A 501 -11.17 8.03 -10.26
N SER A 502 -10.90 9.08 -11.01
CA SER A 502 -9.60 9.73 -11.06
C SER A 502 -9.32 10.62 -9.85
N GLN A 503 -10.37 11.13 -9.18
CA GLN A 503 -10.25 12.15 -8.14
C GLN A 503 -9.76 11.63 -6.77
N PRO A 504 -10.20 10.46 -6.25
CA PRO A 504 -9.78 10.01 -4.94
C PRO A 504 -8.26 9.85 -4.86
N ALA A 505 -7.64 10.56 -3.90
CA ALA A 505 -6.19 10.54 -3.73
C ALA A 505 -5.68 9.22 -3.14
N THR A 506 -6.51 8.59 -2.32
CA THR A 506 -6.22 7.29 -1.74
C THR A 506 -7.06 6.21 -2.41
N LYS A 507 -6.39 5.22 -2.99
CA LYS A 507 -7.05 4.09 -3.66
C LYS A 507 -6.65 2.79 -3.00
N ILE A 508 -7.63 1.96 -2.69
CA ILE A 508 -7.44 0.64 -2.09
C ILE A 508 -7.99 -0.40 -3.04
N PHE A 509 -7.11 -1.25 -3.53
CA PHE A 509 -7.41 -2.28 -4.50
C PHE A 509 -7.35 -3.66 -3.85
N LEU A 510 -8.48 -4.31 -3.71
CA LEU A 510 -8.60 -5.70 -3.28
C LEU A 510 -8.64 -6.64 -4.49
N LYS A 511 -8.85 -7.92 -4.23
CA LYS A 511 -9.04 -8.91 -5.27
C LYS A 511 -10.18 -8.52 -6.21
N THR A 512 -9.90 -8.55 -7.51
CA THR A 512 -10.87 -8.28 -8.56
C THR A 512 -10.64 -9.30 -9.67
N THR A 513 -11.62 -10.17 -9.92
CA THR A 513 -11.50 -11.31 -10.85
C THR A 513 -11.93 -10.96 -12.26
N GLU A 514 -12.75 -9.90 -12.44
CA GLU A 514 -13.13 -9.41 -13.75
C GLU A 514 -11.90 -8.90 -14.52
N PRO A 515 -11.58 -9.41 -15.73
CA PRO A 515 -10.35 -9.04 -16.45
C PRO A 515 -10.23 -7.55 -16.72
N ASN A 516 -11.30 -6.88 -17.18
CA ASN A 516 -11.30 -5.45 -17.48
C ASN A 516 -11.05 -4.60 -16.22
N ALA A 517 -11.63 -5.01 -15.08
CA ALA A 517 -11.42 -4.34 -13.82
C ALA A 517 -10.00 -4.56 -13.29
N ALA A 518 -9.45 -5.78 -13.40
CA ALA A 518 -8.06 -6.07 -13.02
C ALA A 518 -7.06 -5.29 -13.88
N GLU A 519 -7.27 -5.19 -15.19
CA GLU A 519 -6.46 -4.38 -16.10
C GLU A 519 -6.55 -2.89 -15.76
N TRP A 520 -7.76 -2.39 -15.47
CA TRP A 520 -7.94 -1.01 -15.05
C TRP A 520 -7.21 -0.71 -13.74
N VAL A 521 -7.27 -1.60 -12.74
CA VAL A 521 -6.53 -1.46 -11.48
C VAL A 521 -5.03 -1.44 -11.73
N SER A 522 -4.50 -2.35 -12.58
CA SER A 522 -3.09 -2.36 -12.96
C SER A 522 -2.66 -1.04 -13.59
N ARG A 523 -3.48 -0.50 -14.50
CA ARG A 523 -3.25 0.83 -15.10
C ARG A 523 -3.35 1.97 -14.09
N ALA A 524 -4.30 1.89 -13.16
CA ALA A 524 -4.48 2.89 -12.09
C ALA A 524 -3.30 2.88 -11.10
N ILE A 525 -2.73 1.72 -10.77
CA ILE A 525 -1.50 1.59 -9.99
C ILE A 525 -0.36 2.28 -10.73
N GLY A 526 -0.19 2.01 -12.02
CA GLY A 526 0.71 2.70 -12.92
C GLY A 526 1.85 1.85 -13.43
N LYS A 527 2.57 2.42 -14.42
CA LYS A 527 3.69 1.78 -15.08
C LYS A 527 5.02 2.31 -14.54
N VAL A 528 6.02 1.45 -14.53
CA VAL A 528 7.40 1.77 -14.12
C VAL A 528 8.34 1.65 -15.33
N GLU A 529 9.27 2.56 -15.41
CA GLU A 529 10.40 2.47 -16.36
C GLU A 529 11.55 1.74 -15.66
N ILE A 530 11.93 0.60 -16.20
CA ILE A 530 12.97 -0.27 -15.66
C ILE A 530 14.09 -0.38 -16.69
N GLU A 531 15.32 -0.21 -16.22
CA GLU A 531 16.54 -0.43 -17.00
C GLU A 531 17.10 -1.81 -16.65
N ARG A 532 17.13 -2.71 -17.63
CA ARG A 532 17.64 -4.08 -17.49
C ARG A 532 18.86 -4.29 -18.36
N LEU A 533 19.76 -5.15 -17.90
CA LEU A 533 20.86 -5.66 -18.72
C LEU A 533 20.31 -6.72 -19.66
N ARG A 534 20.37 -6.43 -20.97
CA ARG A 534 20.04 -7.40 -22.02
C ARG A 534 21.34 -8.01 -22.52
N GLU A 535 21.45 -9.33 -22.43
CA GLU A 535 22.54 -10.10 -23.03
C GLU A 535 22.11 -10.52 -24.42
N THR A 536 22.91 -10.14 -25.42
CA THR A 536 22.73 -10.62 -26.78
C THR A 536 23.89 -11.57 -27.08
N GLN A 537 23.57 -12.82 -27.34
CA GLN A 537 24.52 -13.85 -27.70
C GLN A 537 24.54 -13.98 -29.22
N TYR A 538 25.73 -13.83 -29.84
CA TYR A 538 25.93 -14.08 -31.26
C TYR A 538 26.46 -15.50 -31.42
N ASP A 539 25.69 -16.33 -32.16
CA ASP A 539 26.12 -17.65 -32.61
C ASP A 539 26.83 -17.50 -33.98
N GLY A 540 28.14 -17.61 -33.97
CA GLY A 540 28.96 -17.51 -35.17
C GLY A 540 30.45 -17.71 -34.85
N SER A 541 31.32 -17.70 -35.86
CA SER A 541 32.77 -17.92 -35.74
C SER A 541 33.53 -16.94 -34.82
N ARG A 542 32.85 -15.91 -34.30
CA ARG A 542 33.27 -15.04 -33.19
C ARG A 542 32.16 -15.04 -32.12
N ALA A 543 32.06 -16.11 -31.34
CA ALA A 543 31.17 -16.16 -30.19
C ALA A 543 31.49 -15.04 -29.21
N GLY A 544 30.63 -14.03 -29.14
CA GLY A 544 30.76 -12.87 -28.24
C GLY A 544 29.46 -12.64 -27.46
N ARG A 545 29.60 -12.25 -26.22
CA ARG A 545 28.46 -11.78 -25.41
C ARG A 545 28.52 -10.27 -25.39
N ASN A 546 27.43 -9.63 -25.85
CA ASN A 546 27.26 -8.19 -25.74
C ASN A 546 26.20 -7.88 -24.68
N PHE A 547 26.49 -6.96 -23.77
CA PHE A 547 25.56 -6.50 -22.74
C PHE A 547 25.12 -5.08 -23.09
N SER A 548 23.85 -4.90 -23.34
CA SER A 548 23.24 -3.59 -23.56
C SER A 548 22.27 -3.27 -22.44
N LEU A 549 22.19 -2.00 -22.05
CA LEU A 549 21.13 -1.52 -21.15
C LEU A 549 19.87 -1.29 -21.97
N ASP A 550 18.83 -2.04 -21.68
CA ASP A 550 17.51 -1.91 -22.29
C ASP A 550 16.56 -1.24 -21.32
N ARG A 551 15.79 -0.27 -21.81
CA ARG A 551 14.76 0.43 -21.04
C ARG A 551 13.39 -0.05 -21.47
N GLN A 552 12.67 -0.59 -20.53
CA GLN A 552 11.32 -1.10 -20.74
C GLN A 552 10.33 -0.44 -19.77
N THR A 553 9.12 -0.19 -20.28
CA THR A 553 8.02 0.29 -19.44
C THR A 553 7.07 -0.86 -19.21
N GLU A 554 6.91 -1.27 -17.95
CA GLU A 554 6.03 -2.36 -17.55
C GLU A 554 5.10 -1.94 -16.40
N PRO A 555 3.93 -2.58 -16.21
CA PRO A 555 3.09 -2.30 -15.06
C PRO A 555 3.82 -2.67 -13.77
N LEU A 556 3.64 -1.84 -12.71
CA LEU A 556 4.20 -2.14 -11.38
C LEU A 556 3.61 -3.40 -10.77
N VAL A 557 2.31 -3.63 -11.01
CA VAL A 557 1.54 -4.81 -10.59
C VAL A 557 0.79 -5.32 -11.81
N LEU A 558 0.94 -6.60 -12.12
CA LEU A 558 0.24 -7.22 -13.23
C LEU A 558 -1.26 -7.44 -12.89
N ASP A 559 -2.10 -7.45 -13.89
CA ASP A 559 -3.53 -7.79 -13.79
C ASP A 559 -3.75 -9.19 -13.20
N SER A 560 -2.89 -10.15 -13.57
CA SER A 560 -2.89 -11.50 -12.99
C SER A 560 -2.54 -11.53 -11.50
N GLU A 561 -1.72 -10.60 -11.01
CA GLU A 561 -1.43 -10.48 -9.57
C GLU A 561 -2.63 -9.92 -8.80
N ILE A 562 -3.42 -9.05 -9.42
CA ILE A 562 -4.63 -8.45 -8.84
C ILE A 562 -5.74 -9.50 -8.77
N SER A 563 -6.00 -10.21 -9.87
CA SER A 563 -7.00 -11.27 -9.92
C SER A 563 -6.63 -12.49 -9.07
N GLY A 564 -5.33 -12.75 -8.90
CA GLY A 564 -4.77 -13.79 -8.04
C GLY A 564 -4.60 -13.41 -6.57
N LEU A 565 -4.99 -12.21 -6.14
CA LEU A 565 -4.92 -11.83 -4.73
C LEU A 565 -5.76 -12.79 -3.86
N GLU A 566 -5.23 -13.14 -2.72
CA GLU A 566 -6.01 -13.81 -1.68
C GLU A 566 -6.95 -12.81 -1.00
N ASN A 567 -8.05 -13.30 -0.42
CA ASN A 567 -8.95 -12.46 0.37
C ASN A 567 -8.19 -11.82 1.55
N LEU A 568 -8.61 -10.60 1.94
CA LEU A 568 -7.97 -9.80 2.99
C LEU A 568 -6.54 -9.36 2.64
N ARG A 569 -6.20 -9.32 1.35
CA ARG A 569 -4.99 -8.68 0.82
C ARG A 569 -5.36 -7.55 -0.12
N ALA A 570 -4.55 -6.49 -0.09
CA ALA A 570 -4.83 -5.30 -0.87
C ALA A 570 -3.55 -4.57 -1.28
N PHE A 571 -3.71 -3.68 -2.27
CA PHE A 571 -2.77 -2.64 -2.58
C PHE A 571 -3.38 -1.29 -2.19
N LEU A 572 -2.64 -0.48 -1.42
CA LEU A 572 -2.97 0.92 -1.19
C LEU A 572 -2.08 1.78 -2.06
N LYS A 573 -2.68 2.68 -2.83
CA LYS A 573 -1.97 3.68 -3.62
C LYS A 573 -2.26 5.08 -3.08
N TYR A 574 -1.21 5.83 -2.82
CA TYR A 574 -1.25 7.25 -2.51
C TYR A 574 -0.12 7.97 -3.25
N GLY A 575 -0.47 8.85 -4.17
CA GLY A 575 0.49 9.45 -5.09
C GLY A 575 1.26 8.39 -5.89
N ASN A 576 2.58 8.44 -5.83
CA ASN A 576 3.47 7.46 -6.46
C ASN A 576 3.87 6.28 -5.54
N HIS A 577 3.30 6.19 -4.34
CA HIS A 577 3.60 5.12 -3.39
C HIS A 577 2.51 4.07 -3.43
N VAL A 578 2.92 2.82 -3.55
CA VAL A 578 2.06 1.64 -3.56
C VAL A 578 2.48 0.71 -2.44
N VAL A 579 1.55 0.34 -1.58
CA VAL A 579 1.78 -0.55 -0.45
C VAL A 579 1.00 -1.82 -0.65
N ARG A 580 1.66 -2.96 -0.73
CA ARG A 580 1.00 -4.26 -0.63
C ARG A 580 0.91 -4.64 0.84
N PHE A 581 -0.28 -5.04 1.29
CA PHE A 581 -0.51 -5.39 2.70
C PHE A 581 -1.59 -6.45 2.83
N SER A 582 -1.56 -7.17 3.96
CA SER A 582 -2.64 -8.03 4.44
C SER A 582 -3.25 -7.41 5.70
N PHE A 583 -4.52 -7.72 5.95
CA PHE A 583 -5.24 -7.17 7.08
C PHE A 583 -6.14 -8.21 7.74
N PRO A 584 -6.26 -8.19 9.08
CA PRO A 584 -7.04 -9.17 9.81
C PRO A 584 -8.54 -8.86 9.71
N ARG A 585 -9.37 -9.89 9.77
CA ARG A 585 -10.78 -9.71 10.11
C ARG A 585 -10.86 -9.17 11.53
N GLN A 586 -11.54 -8.05 11.71
CA GLN A 586 -11.87 -7.52 13.04
C GLN A 586 -13.36 -7.73 13.26
N PRO A 587 -13.78 -8.82 13.90
CA PRO A 587 -15.20 -9.03 14.18
C PRO A 587 -15.67 -7.96 15.16
N ILE A 588 -16.66 -7.18 14.74
CA ILE A 588 -17.43 -6.30 15.62
C ILE A 588 -18.75 -7.04 15.85
N SER A 589 -19.04 -7.38 17.09
CA SER A 589 -20.30 -8.05 17.42
C SER A 589 -21.49 -7.15 17.10
N PRO A 590 -22.56 -7.67 16.49
CA PRO A 590 -23.81 -6.93 16.32
C PRO A 590 -24.36 -6.53 17.68
N THR A 591 -24.72 -5.27 17.83
CA THR A 591 -25.33 -4.73 19.05
C THR A 591 -26.80 -4.34 18.84
N GLN A 592 -27.21 -4.22 17.58
CA GLN A 592 -28.52 -3.75 17.18
C GLN A 592 -29.14 -4.67 16.13
N PRO A 593 -30.49 -4.72 16.03
CA PRO A 593 -31.16 -5.45 14.95
C PRO A 593 -30.86 -4.80 13.59
N LYS A 594 -30.73 -5.64 12.56
CA LYS A 594 -30.55 -5.20 11.16
C LYS A 594 -31.67 -4.29 10.69
N PHE A 595 -32.87 -4.69 11.03
CA PHE A 595 -34.11 -4.13 10.54
C PHE A 595 -35.20 -4.36 11.61
N ILE A 596 -36.04 -3.36 11.80
CA ILE A 596 -37.20 -3.45 12.66
C ILE A 596 -38.40 -3.11 11.78
N GLU A 597 -39.18 -4.12 11.46
CA GLU A 597 -40.28 -3.97 10.54
C GLU A 597 -41.31 -2.94 11.04
N ARG A 598 -41.67 -2.02 10.14
CA ARG A 598 -42.80 -1.12 10.38
C ARG A 598 -44.08 -1.83 9.98
N LEU A 599 -44.89 -2.24 10.96
CA LEU A 599 -46.17 -2.84 10.70
C LEU A 599 -47.08 -1.84 9.96
N LYS A 600 -47.57 -2.23 8.80
CA LYS A 600 -48.63 -1.55 8.07
C LYS A 600 -49.89 -2.39 8.15
N ASP A 601 -51.07 -1.73 8.30
CA ASP A 601 -52.38 -2.40 8.26
C ASP A 601 -52.69 -3.08 6.91
N ASP A 602 -51.90 -2.81 5.89
CA ASP A 602 -52.05 -3.28 4.51
C ASP A 602 -51.28 -4.56 4.16
N TYR A 603 -50.88 -5.35 5.16
CA TYR A 603 -50.29 -6.64 4.85
C TYR A 603 -51.29 -7.52 4.11
N ILE A 604 -50.97 -7.96 2.91
CA ILE A 604 -51.70 -9.03 2.24
C ILE A 604 -51.41 -10.30 3.05
N VAL A 605 -52.30 -10.59 4.01
CA VAL A 605 -52.31 -11.87 4.72
C VAL A 605 -52.76 -12.91 3.70
N ARG A 606 -51.82 -13.55 3.03
CA ARG A 606 -52.12 -14.78 2.28
C ARG A 606 -52.40 -15.85 3.32
N GLU A 607 -53.65 -16.30 3.41
CA GLU A 607 -53.91 -17.55 4.07
C GLU A 607 -52.96 -18.61 3.46
N PRO A 608 -52.31 -19.42 4.32
CA PRO A 608 -51.44 -20.47 3.81
C PRO A 608 -52.26 -21.31 2.84
N ILE A 609 -51.79 -21.43 1.60
CA ILE A 609 -52.37 -22.32 0.63
C ILE A 609 -52.34 -23.71 1.28
N ARG A 610 -53.50 -24.19 1.75
CA ARG A 610 -53.62 -25.57 2.14
C ARG A 610 -53.37 -26.35 0.86
N LEU A 611 -52.18 -26.96 0.73
CA LEU A 611 -51.93 -27.95 -0.28
C LEU A 611 -53.01 -28.99 -0.11
N ALA A 612 -53.91 -29.11 -1.11
CA ALA A 612 -54.88 -30.16 -1.13
C ALA A 612 -54.13 -31.48 -0.90
N GLU A 613 -54.52 -32.20 0.14
CA GLU A 613 -54.00 -33.53 0.41
C GLU A 613 -54.11 -34.30 -0.90
N ARG A 614 -52.98 -34.80 -1.39
CA ARG A 614 -53.00 -35.67 -2.55
C ARG A 614 -53.96 -36.81 -2.20
N PRO A 615 -54.98 -37.09 -3.02
CA PRO A 615 -55.81 -38.30 -2.82
C PRO A 615 -54.86 -39.49 -2.81
N ASP A 616 -55.00 -40.34 -1.82
CA ASP A 616 -54.24 -41.60 -1.76
C ASP A 616 -54.35 -42.33 -3.07
N PRO A 617 -53.27 -42.90 -3.60
CA PRO A 617 -53.34 -43.70 -4.81
C PRO A 617 -54.28 -44.87 -4.59
N PRO A 618 -55.15 -45.21 -5.58
CA PRO A 618 -56.11 -46.28 -5.41
C PRO A 618 -55.37 -47.59 -5.08
N VAL A 619 -55.80 -48.23 -3.99
CA VAL A 619 -55.33 -49.56 -3.59
C VAL A 619 -55.69 -50.52 -4.69
N GLY A 620 -54.73 -50.94 -5.48
CA GLY A 620 -54.89 -52.01 -6.45
C GLY A 620 -55.08 -53.39 -5.76
N PRO A 621 -55.76 -54.35 -6.38
CA PRO A 621 -56.03 -55.63 -5.73
C PRO A 621 -54.73 -56.41 -5.47
N GLU A 622 -54.67 -57.01 -4.27
CA GLU A 622 -53.63 -57.94 -3.84
C GLU A 622 -53.48 -59.09 -4.84
N ASP A 623 -52.34 -59.19 -5.49
CA ASP A 623 -51.94 -60.40 -6.18
C ASP A 623 -50.88 -61.14 -5.37
N SER A 624 -51.34 -62.20 -4.73
CA SER A 624 -50.53 -63.15 -4.00
C SER A 624 -49.82 -64.08 -4.95
N SER A 625 -48.55 -63.99 -5.15
CA SER A 625 -47.66 -65.13 -5.34
C SER A 625 -46.19 -64.78 -5.48
N ALA A 626 -45.45 -65.25 -4.49
CA ALA A 626 -44.21 -66.02 -4.64
C ALA A 626 -42.92 -65.35 -5.12
N LEU A 627 -41.94 -65.57 -4.31
CA LEU A 627 -40.51 -65.80 -4.58
C LEU A 627 -39.51 -64.65 -4.43
N ARG A 628 -38.85 -64.75 -3.31
CA ARG A 628 -37.46 -64.20 -3.15
C ARG A 628 -36.49 -64.97 -4.06
N PRO A 629 -35.38 -64.40 -4.50
CA PRO A 629 -34.19 -64.69 -3.71
C PRO A 629 -33.26 -63.47 -3.49
N ASN A 630 -32.48 -63.62 -2.44
CA ASN A 630 -31.32 -62.84 -2.03
C ASN A 630 -30.30 -62.56 -3.13
N LEU A 631 -29.69 -61.43 -3.11
CA LEU A 631 -28.28 -61.30 -3.47
C LEU A 631 -27.63 -60.13 -2.71
N VAL A 632 -26.76 -60.56 -1.84
CA VAL A 632 -25.68 -59.79 -1.18
C VAL A 632 -24.62 -59.45 -2.23
N THR A 633 -24.06 -58.26 -2.22
CA THR A 633 -22.63 -57.97 -2.42
C THR A 633 -22.45 -56.44 -2.42
N THR A 634 -21.91 -55.84 -1.43
CA THR A 634 -20.54 -55.38 -1.09
C THR A 634 -19.74 -54.67 -2.20
N LEU A 635 -19.25 -53.49 -1.81
CA LEU A 635 -17.94 -52.89 -2.13
C LEU A 635 -17.79 -52.19 -3.50
N LYS A 636 -17.43 -51.00 -3.61
CA LYS A 636 -16.29 -50.19 -3.07
C LYS A 636 -16.57 -48.72 -3.19
#